data_842c450613c8c197bf0aa684f3a59030
#
_entry.id   842c450613c8c197bf0aa684f3a59030
#
_cell.length_a   1.000
_cell.length_b   1.000
_cell.length_c   1.000
_cell.angle_alpha   90.00
_cell.angle_beta   90.00
_cell.angle_gamma   90.00
#
_symmetry.space_group_name_H-M   'P 1'
#
loop_
_entity.id
_entity.type
_entity.pdbx_description
1 polymer ?
#
loop_
_entity_poly.entity_id
_entity_poly.type
_entity_poly.pdbx_seq_one_letter_code
_entity_poly.pdbx_strand_id
1 'polypeptide(L)'
;METNFSFLESKKEYELFAGACIDAECILESSPVMSAVASRKALELGVKWVYSIDSALKPIGYREGLQSLLHNNGFPSLMDYTLWKRLQYIVRNGNQSVHTSKGLSKDDAILSLNILFDFVEWIDYCYGRDYEEREFAENKIPNKTKVAENIEERYKQVLKDVQKNTDKIVDEKDKEIARLLKANEELQQEMQKKKSQNLKTREYSYNPDMSEWTTRKRYIDADLKANGYVFDQAAKRNCVEEEYPVTGMPNATGTGYADYVIWGDTGKIIAVIEAKRASESADKGRNQGKLYADCIQNMQGSRPVIFYTNGFETYLWDDVTSAPRVVSGIFPQKDIDAMISRRTIVKPVSTIPINEDITNRLYQLRAVTKCCENYEKGIRKCLLVMATGTGKTRTAASVVDVMTRSQIMGRVLFLADRKELVKQAKNSFSSCLPDTTMCNLLVNKEEKNANMVFSTYPTMLNAIDNMKNSDGSRFFSPGHFSLIVIDEAHRSIFNKYKAIFEYFDACLLGLTATPKNTIHQSTYEFFDMKNNMPTDVYEYNEAVYQDHVLVPYHLIETSTKITDDGLTYEKLDEEEREQYEDEFCEDDGLVDHIPPEKINTYIFNRDTVDIMISDLMNHGIKHKNGNHVGKTIIFAQNKRHAKYIIERFDVLYPQYKGAFCKLVVCDEPYAEKNLEDFKKPD
;
A
#
# COMPACT_ATOMS: atom_id res chain seq x y z
N MET A 1 -31.88 -22.74 8.90
CA MET A 1 -30.75 -23.57 9.36
C MET A 1 -30.03 -22.77 10.42
N GLU A 2 -29.85 -23.32 11.60
CA GLU A 2 -29.13 -22.59 12.65
C GLU A 2 -27.61 -22.67 12.38
N THR A 3 -26.99 -21.55 12.15
CA THR A 3 -25.55 -21.40 11.91
C THR A 3 -24.92 -20.55 13.02
N ASN A 4 -23.59 -20.50 13.13
CA ASN A 4 -22.93 -19.62 14.08
C ASN A 4 -23.30 -18.14 13.86
N PHE A 5 -23.61 -17.75 12.64
CA PHE A 5 -23.97 -16.38 12.26
C PHE A 5 -25.49 -16.10 12.22
N SER A 6 -26.36 -17.06 12.55
CA SER A 6 -27.83 -16.89 12.47
C SER A 6 -28.36 -15.76 13.36
N PHE A 7 -27.67 -15.40 14.42
CA PHE A 7 -28.06 -14.28 15.29
C PHE A 7 -28.06 -12.93 14.56
N LEU A 8 -27.33 -12.80 13.45
CA LEU A 8 -27.30 -11.59 12.64
C LEU A 8 -28.60 -11.36 11.86
N GLU A 9 -29.37 -12.43 11.53
CA GLU A 9 -30.61 -12.31 10.75
C GLU A 9 -31.70 -11.49 11.45
N SER A 10 -31.72 -11.52 12.79
CA SER A 10 -32.67 -10.76 13.59
C SER A 10 -32.31 -9.28 13.75
N LYS A 11 -31.08 -8.87 13.38
CA LYS A 11 -30.51 -7.55 13.61
C LYS A 11 -30.43 -6.76 12.30
N LYS A 12 -31.44 -5.91 12.04
CA LYS A 12 -31.53 -5.11 10.79
C LYS A 12 -30.30 -4.22 10.55
N GLU A 13 -29.61 -3.79 11.60
CA GLU A 13 -28.40 -2.98 11.54
C GLU A 13 -27.24 -3.69 10.83
N TYR A 14 -27.24 -5.03 10.78
CA TYR A 14 -26.17 -5.82 10.18
C TYR A 14 -26.54 -6.41 8.80
N GLU A 15 -27.65 -5.99 8.21
CA GLU A 15 -28.15 -6.49 6.92
C GLU A 15 -27.08 -6.46 5.82
N LEU A 16 -26.17 -5.47 5.85
CA LEU A 16 -25.10 -5.30 4.86
C LEU A 16 -24.17 -6.52 4.75
N PHE A 17 -23.80 -7.12 5.88
CA PHE A 17 -22.81 -8.21 5.91
C PHE A 17 -23.35 -9.55 6.45
N ALA A 18 -24.50 -9.56 7.11
CA ALA A 18 -25.07 -10.75 7.73
C ALA A 18 -25.22 -11.92 6.74
N GLY A 19 -25.83 -11.67 5.56
CA GLY A 19 -26.00 -12.70 4.54
C GLY A 19 -24.68 -13.27 4.03
N ALA A 20 -23.63 -12.45 3.89
CA ALA A 20 -22.32 -12.92 3.45
C ALA A 20 -21.63 -13.80 4.51
N CYS A 21 -21.82 -13.52 5.80
CA CYS A 21 -21.31 -14.36 6.89
C CYS A 21 -21.97 -15.75 6.89
N ILE A 22 -23.29 -15.79 6.76
CA ILE A 22 -24.06 -17.04 6.70
C ILE A 22 -23.71 -17.86 5.45
N ASP A 23 -23.62 -17.21 4.29
CA ASP A 23 -23.18 -17.84 3.04
C ASP A 23 -21.81 -18.49 3.19
N ALA A 24 -20.84 -17.78 3.80
CA ALA A 24 -19.48 -18.29 3.99
C ALA A 24 -19.46 -19.59 4.81
N GLU A 25 -20.31 -19.69 5.83
CA GLU A 25 -20.43 -20.89 6.65
C GLU A 25 -21.15 -22.03 5.92
N CYS A 26 -22.24 -21.73 5.23
CA CYS A 26 -23.05 -22.72 4.50
C CYS A 26 -22.28 -23.41 3.36
N ILE A 27 -21.33 -22.73 2.73
CA ILE A 27 -20.56 -23.25 1.59
C ILE A 27 -19.40 -24.16 2.06
N LEU A 28 -18.99 -24.12 3.30
CA LEU A 28 -17.75 -24.75 3.79
C LEU A 28 -17.64 -26.23 3.40
N GLU A 29 -18.70 -27.03 3.63
CA GLU A 29 -18.70 -28.47 3.35
C GLU A 29 -18.73 -28.79 1.85
N SER A 30 -19.21 -27.88 1.03
CA SER A 30 -19.22 -28.02 -0.43
C SER A 30 -17.88 -27.57 -1.04
N SER A 31 -17.32 -26.48 -0.56
CA SER A 31 -16.08 -25.90 -1.08
C SER A 31 -15.38 -25.03 -0.03
N PRO A 32 -14.37 -25.56 0.67
CA PRO A 32 -13.54 -24.76 1.58
C PRO A 32 -12.94 -23.51 0.92
N VAL A 33 -12.56 -23.64 -0.35
CA VAL A 33 -12.03 -22.54 -1.19
C VAL A 33 -13.05 -21.40 -1.31
N MET A 34 -14.29 -21.71 -1.65
CA MET A 34 -15.35 -20.70 -1.79
C MET A 34 -15.78 -20.13 -0.44
N SER A 35 -15.76 -20.92 0.63
CA SER A 35 -15.97 -20.44 2.00
C SER A 35 -14.96 -19.37 2.39
N ALA A 36 -13.70 -19.56 2.09
CA ALA A 36 -12.66 -18.56 2.36
C ALA A 36 -12.85 -17.26 1.54
N VAL A 37 -13.28 -17.39 0.27
CA VAL A 37 -13.62 -16.23 -0.57
C VAL A 37 -14.82 -15.47 -0.01
N ALA A 38 -15.85 -16.20 0.40
CA ALA A 38 -17.05 -15.61 1.01
C ALA A 38 -16.74 -14.96 2.37
N SER A 39 -15.89 -15.59 3.20
CA SER A 39 -15.40 -15.02 4.47
C SER A 39 -14.66 -13.70 4.26
N ARG A 40 -13.80 -13.63 3.23
CA ARG A 40 -13.12 -12.38 2.86
C ARG A 40 -14.11 -11.30 2.42
N LYS A 41 -15.13 -11.67 1.66
CA LYS A 41 -16.19 -10.73 1.24
C LYS A 41 -17.03 -10.25 2.42
N ALA A 42 -17.38 -11.14 3.33
CA ALA A 42 -18.09 -10.79 4.57
C ALA A 42 -17.26 -9.83 5.44
N LEU A 43 -15.95 -10.09 5.60
CA LEU A 43 -15.04 -9.20 6.28
C LEU A 43 -15.00 -7.81 5.62
N GLU A 44 -14.90 -7.74 4.29
CA GLU A 44 -14.89 -6.46 3.56
C GLU A 44 -16.16 -5.64 3.84
N LEU A 45 -17.32 -6.29 3.80
CA LEU A 45 -18.59 -5.63 4.08
C LEU A 45 -18.70 -5.19 5.55
N GLY A 46 -18.26 -6.03 6.49
CA GLY A 46 -18.23 -5.68 7.92
C GLY A 46 -17.29 -4.51 8.21
N VAL A 47 -16.10 -4.48 7.62
CA VAL A 47 -15.16 -3.36 7.75
C VAL A 47 -15.76 -2.07 7.16
N LYS A 48 -16.35 -2.12 5.97
CA LYS A 48 -17.04 -0.97 5.36
C LYS A 48 -18.19 -0.48 6.22
N TRP A 49 -18.94 -1.41 6.84
CA TRP A 49 -19.99 -1.06 7.81
C TRP A 49 -19.43 -0.30 9.02
N VAL A 50 -18.32 -0.77 9.62
CA VAL A 50 -17.66 -0.07 10.73
C VAL A 50 -17.24 1.35 10.33
N TYR A 51 -16.65 1.51 9.14
CA TYR A 51 -16.31 2.84 8.61
C TYR A 51 -17.52 3.77 8.43
N SER A 52 -18.68 3.21 8.15
CA SER A 52 -19.91 4.00 7.98
C SER A 52 -20.52 4.47 9.29
N ILE A 53 -20.22 3.76 10.39
CA ILE A 53 -20.85 3.97 11.69
C ILE A 53 -19.90 4.71 12.66
N ASP A 54 -18.61 4.45 12.62
CA ASP A 54 -17.66 4.96 13.60
C ASP A 54 -17.10 6.34 13.24
N SER A 55 -17.44 7.35 14.00
CA SER A 55 -16.99 8.73 13.78
C SER A 55 -15.49 8.96 14.02
N ALA A 56 -14.78 8.01 14.66
CA ALA A 56 -13.33 8.05 14.80
C ALA A 56 -12.61 7.74 13.48
N LEU A 57 -13.31 7.15 12.51
CA LEU A 57 -12.79 6.82 11.21
C LEU A 57 -13.12 7.92 10.18
N LYS A 58 -12.18 8.21 9.29
CA LYS A 58 -12.47 9.11 8.15
C LYS A 58 -13.37 8.40 7.14
N PRO A 59 -14.27 9.13 6.45
CA PRO A 59 -15.11 8.56 5.40
C PRO A 59 -14.28 7.82 4.34
N ILE A 60 -14.82 6.71 3.86
CA ILE A 60 -14.18 5.85 2.85
C ILE A 60 -14.13 6.60 1.50
N GLY A 61 -12.97 6.60 0.85
CA GLY A 61 -12.83 7.04 -0.55
C GLY A 61 -13.43 6.01 -1.51
N TYR A 62 -13.91 6.46 -2.66
CA TYR A 62 -14.71 5.71 -3.65
C TYR A 62 -14.07 4.43 -4.22
N ARG A 63 -12.80 4.09 -3.95
CA ARG A 63 -12.10 2.90 -4.48
C ARG A 63 -11.14 2.28 -3.49
N GLU A 64 -11.45 2.31 -2.21
CA GLU A 64 -10.56 1.74 -1.21
C GLU A 64 -10.78 0.24 -1.05
N GLY A 65 -9.72 -0.55 -1.29
CA GLY A 65 -9.72 -1.99 -1.08
C GLY A 65 -9.61 -2.39 0.39
N LEU A 66 -9.99 -3.63 0.70
CA LEU A 66 -10.00 -4.16 2.07
C LEU A 66 -8.66 -3.98 2.81
N GLN A 67 -7.52 -4.23 2.15
CA GLN A 67 -6.20 -4.04 2.77
C GLN A 67 -5.94 -2.58 3.17
N SER A 68 -6.29 -1.63 2.30
CA SER A 68 -6.18 -0.21 2.62
C SER A 68 -7.02 0.15 3.86
N LEU A 69 -8.25 -0.35 3.93
CA LEU A 69 -9.17 -0.08 5.04
C LEU A 69 -8.66 -0.69 6.36
N LEU A 70 -8.16 -1.92 6.34
CA LEU A 70 -7.63 -2.59 7.53
C LEU A 70 -6.36 -1.91 8.10
N HIS A 71 -5.55 -1.26 7.26
CA HIS A 71 -4.30 -0.61 7.68
C HIS A 71 -4.41 0.92 7.84
N ASN A 72 -5.56 1.49 7.57
CA ASN A 72 -5.77 2.93 7.80
C ASN A 72 -5.66 3.25 9.30
N ASN A 73 -4.93 4.31 9.65
CA ASN A 73 -4.48 4.62 11.01
C ASN A 73 -5.56 4.65 12.11
N GLY A 74 -6.83 4.84 11.76
CA GLY A 74 -7.91 4.80 12.74
C GLY A 74 -8.41 3.37 13.04
N PHE A 75 -8.44 2.47 12.05
CA PHE A 75 -9.08 1.17 12.17
C PHE A 75 -8.38 0.22 13.15
N PRO A 76 -7.03 0.02 13.11
CA PRO A 76 -6.35 -0.84 14.07
C PRO A 76 -6.53 -0.42 15.53
N SER A 77 -6.76 0.88 15.78
CA SER A 77 -6.92 1.43 17.13
C SER A 77 -8.31 1.19 17.73
N LEU A 78 -9.27 0.68 16.95
CA LEU A 78 -10.64 0.42 17.42
C LEU A 78 -10.76 -0.90 18.16
N MET A 79 -9.86 -1.85 17.95
CA MET A 79 -9.95 -3.21 18.46
C MET A 79 -8.63 -3.68 19.09
N ASP A 80 -8.68 -4.84 19.73
CA ASP A 80 -7.48 -5.52 20.19
C ASP A 80 -6.52 -5.80 19.03
N TYR A 81 -5.23 -5.57 19.26
CA TYR A 81 -4.20 -5.73 18.23
C TYR A 81 -4.12 -7.18 17.71
N THR A 82 -4.35 -8.16 18.57
CA THR A 82 -4.33 -9.58 18.19
C THR A 82 -5.49 -9.91 17.26
N LEU A 83 -6.70 -9.42 17.55
CA LEU A 83 -7.86 -9.58 16.67
C LEU A 83 -7.59 -8.93 15.31
N TRP A 84 -7.12 -7.69 15.29
CA TRP A 84 -6.78 -7.00 14.05
C TRP A 84 -5.76 -7.78 13.21
N LYS A 85 -4.71 -8.31 13.81
CA LYS A 85 -3.71 -9.16 13.11
C LYS A 85 -4.35 -10.42 12.53
N ARG A 86 -5.27 -11.05 13.23
CA ARG A 86 -5.98 -12.25 12.75
C ARG A 86 -6.84 -11.96 11.51
N LEU A 87 -7.41 -10.77 11.36
CA LEU A 87 -8.16 -10.40 10.15
C LEU A 87 -7.34 -10.54 8.88
N GLN A 88 -6.03 -10.32 8.94
CA GLN A 88 -5.10 -10.51 7.82
C GLN A 88 -5.07 -11.96 7.32
N TYR A 89 -5.36 -12.92 8.19
CA TYR A 89 -5.45 -14.33 7.81
C TYR A 89 -6.63 -14.59 6.87
N ILE A 90 -7.80 -13.99 7.14
CA ILE A 90 -8.98 -14.09 6.25
C ILE A 90 -8.64 -13.51 4.87
N VAL A 91 -7.97 -12.36 4.83
CA VAL A 91 -7.58 -11.71 3.57
C VAL A 91 -6.62 -12.61 2.78
N ARG A 92 -5.62 -13.16 3.46
CA ARG A 92 -4.63 -14.06 2.84
C ARG A 92 -5.29 -15.31 2.26
N ASN A 93 -6.13 -15.99 3.03
CA ASN A 93 -6.79 -17.21 2.60
C ASN A 93 -7.80 -16.95 1.46
N GLY A 94 -8.59 -15.89 1.55
CA GLY A 94 -9.50 -15.50 0.50
C GLY A 94 -8.79 -15.18 -0.82
N ASN A 95 -7.64 -14.50 -0.77
CA ASN A 95 -6.82 -14.18 -1.94
C ASN A 95 -6.15 -15.43 -2.52
N GLN A 96 -5.61 -16.31 -1.67
CA GLN A 96 -5.00 -17.57 -2.09
C GLN A 96 -6.00 -18.46 -2.84
N SER A 97 -7.24 -18.49 -2.38
CA SER A 97 -8.33 -19.30 -2.93
C SER A 97 -8.72 -18.91 -4.37
N VAL A 98 -8.50 -17.67 -4.76
CA VAL A 98 -8.82 -17.15 -6.11
C VAL A 98 -7.80 -17.58 -7.17
N HIS A 99 -6.54 -17.86 -6.78
CA HIS A 99 -5.41 -17.92 -7.72
C HIS A 99 -4.65 -19.26 -7.76
N THR A 100 -4.99 -20.24 -6.92
CA THR A 100 -4.27 -21.54 -6.90
C THR A 100 -5.17 -22.73 -7.18
N SER A 101 -4.66 -23.66 -8.00
CA SER A 101 -5.27 -24.98 -8.25
C SER A 101 -5.07 -25.99 -7.09
N LYS A 102 -4.20 -25.67 -6.12
CA LYS A 102 -4.05 -26.45 -4.88
C LYS A 102 -5.07 -25.92 -3.87
N GLY A 103 -6.04 -26.75 -3.53
CA GLY A 103 -7.14 -26.41 -2.65
C GLY A 103 -6.68 -25.93 -1.26
N LEU A 104 -7.35 -24.92 -0.74
CA LEU A 104 -7.28 -24.55 0.67
C LEU A 104 -7.81 -25.71 1.51
N SER A 105 -7.17 -26.02 2.63
CA SER A 105 -7.64 -27.07 3.54
C SER A 105 -8.98 -26.65 4.19
N LYS A 106 -9.78 -27.64 4.58
CA LYS A 106 -11.01 -27.39 5.31
C LYS A 106 -10.73 -26.67 6.64
N ASP A 107 -9.65 -27.04 7.31
CA ASP A 107 -9.25 -26.43 8.58
C ASP A 107 -8.88 -24.95 8.44
N ASP A 108 -8.23 -24.56 7.33
CA ASP A 108 -7.93 -23.15 7.05
C ASP A 108 -9.18 -22.33 6.80
N ALA A 109 -10.20 -22.93 6.16
CA ALA A 109 -11.48 -22.29 5.94
C ALA A 109 -12.29 -22.17 7.24
N ILE A 110 -12.30 -23.21 8.10
CA ILE A 110 -12.90 -23.16 9.44
C ILE A 110 -12.24 -22.06 10.27
N LEU A 111 -10.91 -21.95 10.23
CA LEU A 111 -10.22 -20.89 10.95
C LEU A 111 -10.59 -19.50 10.44
N SER A 112 -10.76 -19.34 9.12
CA SER A 112 -11.22 -18.07 8.55
C SER A 112 -12.61 -17.70 9.03
N LEU A 113 -13.53 -18.69 9.15
CA LEU A 113 -14.87 -18.50 9.71
C LEU A 113 -14.84 -18.16 11.20
N ASN A 114 -13.97 -18.82 11.98
CA ASN A 114 -13.82 -18.54 13.41
C ASN A 114 -13.32 -17.09 13.63
N ILE A 115 -12.31 -16.65 12.88
CA ILE A 115 -11.80 -15.28 12.98
C ILE A 115 -12.87 -14.26 12.51
N LEU A 116 -13.64 -14.59 11.47
CA LEU A 116 -14.76 -13.76 11.03
C LEU A 116 -15.82 -13.64 12.12
N PHE A 117 -16.11 -14.74 12.81
CA PHE A 117 -17.04 -14.76 13.93
C PHE A 117 -16.56 -13.86 15.08
N ASP A 118 -15.29 -13.96 15.47
CA ASP A 118 -14.70 -13.10 16.49
C ASP A 118 -14.80 -11.61 16.12
N PHE A 119 -14.60 -11.28 14.84
CA PHE A 119 -14.76 -9.92 14.34
C PHE A 119 -16.19 -9.42 14.42
N VAL A 120 -17.14 -10.26 14.08
CA VAL A 120 -18.58 -9.94 14.14
C VAL A 120 -19.08 -9.83 15.59
N GLU A 121 -18.59 -10.70 16.48
CA GLU A 121 -18.83 -10.60 17.92
C GLU A 121 -18.29 -9.28 18.48
N TRP A 122 -17.07 -8.85 18.06
CA TRP A 122 -16.52 -7.55 18.42
C TRP A 122 -17.41 -6.40 17.91
N ILE A 123 -17.94 -6.50 16.68
CA ILE A 123 -18.90 -5.51 16.15
C ILE A 123 -20.15 -5.47 17.04
N ASP A 124 -20.74 -6.62 17.35
CA ASP A 124 -21.97 -6.71 18.16
C ASP A 124 -21.73 -6.22 19.59
N TYR A 125 -20.57 -6.53 20.16
CA TYR A 125 -20.15 -6.01 21.47
C TYR A 125 -20.07 -4.48 21.47
N CYS A 126 -19.39 -3.90 20.49
CA CYS A 126 -19.17 -2.46 20.43
C CYS A 126 -20.44 -1.67 20.10
N TYR A 127 -21.20 -2.12 19.10
CA TYR A 127 -22.26 -1.35 18.47
C TYR A 127 -23.66 -1.94 18.65
N GLY A 128 -23.76 -3.21 19.02
CA GLY A 128 -25.05 -3.93 19.15
C GLY A 128 -25.94 -3.37 20.24
N ARG A 129 -27.26 -3.46 20.02
CA ARG A 129 -28.29 -3.05 21.00
C ARG A 129 -28.38 -4.02 22.15
N ASP A 130 -28.42 -5.32 21.81
CA ASP A 130 -28.61 -6.43 22.75
C ASP A 130 -27.48 -7.44 22.49
N TYR A 131 -26.32 -7.18 23.11
CA TYR A 131 -25.19 -8.06 23.01
C TYR A 131 -25.32 -9.23 23.99
N GLU A 132 -25.12 -10.42 23.47
CA GLU A 132 -24.92 -11.65 24.23
C GLU A 132 -23.59 -12.26 23.80
N GLU A 133 -22.78 -12.67 24.74
CA GLU A 133 -21.51 -13.35 24.46
C GLU A 133 -21.75 -14.74 23.87
N ARG A 134 -21.11 -15.05 22.76
CA ARG A 134 -21.26 -16.31 22.02
C ARG A 134 -19.88 -16.86 21.66
N GLU A 135 -19.82 -18.18 21.56
CA GLU A 135 -18.64 -18.90 21.12
C GLU A 135 -18.88 -19.56 19.77
N PHE A 136 -17.85 -19.58 18.94
CA PHE A 136 -17.88 -20.30 17.67
C PHE A 136 -17.89 -21.81 17.91
N ALA A 137 -18.85 -22.52 17.35
CA ALA A 137 -19.02 -23.94 17.50
C ALA A 137 -18.96 -24.67 16.14
N GLU A 138 -17.93 -25.48 15.92
CA GLU A 138 -17.77 -26.22 14.67
C GLU A 138 -18.93 -27.19 14.37
N ASN A 139 -19.60 -27.70 15.40
CA ASN A 139 -20.76 -28.58 15.24
C ASN A 139 -22.03 -27.86 14.73
N LYS A 140 -22.06 -26.54 14.72
CA LYS A 140 -23.14 -25.73 14.10
C LYS A 140 -22.94 -25.51 12.62
N ILE A 141 -21.78 -25.86 12.05
CA ILE A 141 -21.51 -25.72 10.62
C ILE A 141 -22.45 -26.65 9.85
N PRO A 142 -23.25 -26.14 8.88
CA PRO A 142 -24.21 -26.94 8.15
C PRO A 142 -23.57 -28.01 7.28
N ASN A 143 -24.13 -29.23 7.29
CA ASN A 143 -23.71 -30.26 6.35
C ASN A 143 -24.08 -29.87 4.90
N LYS A 144 -23.44 -30.53 3.92
CA LYS A 144 -23.65 -30.29 2.50
C LYS A 144 -25.16 -30.37 2.12
N THR A 145 -25.69 -29.28 1.56
CA THR A 145 -27.11 -29.15 1.16
C THR A 145 -27.20 -28.59 -0.26
N LYS A 146 -28.38 -28.80 -0.92
CA LYS A 146 -28.66 -28.19 -2.24
C LYS A 146 -28.62 -26.65 -2.22
N VAL A 147 -28.86 -26.03 -1.09
CA VAL A 147 -28.76 -24.58 -0.91
C VAL A 147 -27.28 -24.15 -0.98
N ALA A 148 -26.37 -24.93 -0.37
CA ALA A 148 -24.93 -24.67 -0.45
C ALA A 148 -24.38 -24.75 -1.88
N GLU A 149 -24.87 -25.66 -2.72
CA GLU A 149 -24.50 -25.78 -4.13
C GLU A 149 -24.90 -24.54 -4.95
N ASN A 150 -26.07 -24.00 -4.73
CA ASN A 150 -26.56 -22.78 -5.40
C ASN A 150 -25.74 -21.54 -4.97
N ILE A 151 -25.36 -21.44 -3.69
CA ILE A 151 -24.52 -20.36 -3.16
C ILE A 151 -23.10 -20.48 -3.75
N GLU A 152 -22.56 -21.69 -3.83
CA GLU A 152 -21.24 -21.96 -4.42
C GLU A 152 -21.19 -21.54 -5.90
N GLU A 153 -22.23 -21.84 -6.71
CA GLU A 153 -22.32 -21.41 -8.10
C GLU A 153 -22.35 -19.88 -8.22
N ARG A 154 -23.09 -19.20 -7.35
CA ARG A 154 -23.15 -17.74 -7.31
C ARG A 154 -21.76 -17.13 -7.06
N TYR A 155 -20.99 -17.65 -6.11
CA TYR A 155 -19.64 -17.17 -5.83
C TYR A 155 -18.64 -17.51 -6.94
N LYS A 156 -18.77 -18.68 -7.58
CA LYS A 156 -17.97 -19.03 -8.78
C LYS A 156 -18.21 -18.06 -9.94
N GLN A 157 -19.45 -17.61 -10.13
CA GLN A 157 -19.78 -16.62 -11.15
C GLN A 157 -19.19 -15.26 -10.81
N VAL A 158 -19.32 -14.79 -9.56
CA VAL A 158 -18.71 -13.55 -9.09
C VAL A 158 -17.18 -13.56 -9.30
N LEU A 159 -16.51 -14.68 -9.06
CA LEU A 159 -15.07 -14.81 -9.33
C LEU A 159 -14.72 -14.69 -10.82
N LYS A 160 -15.52 -15.29 -11.70
CA LYS A 160 -15.34 -15.17 -13.16
C LYS A 160 -15.55 -13.74 -13.64
N ASP A 161 -16.49 -13.03 -13.07
CA ASP A 161 -16.82 -11.65 -13.41
C ASP A 161 -15.76 -10.68 -12.88
N VAL A 162 -15.22 -10.91 -11.68
CA VAL A 162 -14.07 -10.17 -11.11
C VAL A 162 -12.81 -10.36 -11.97
N GLN A 163 -12.61 -11.54 -12.55
CA GLN A 163 -11.49 -11.79 -13.46
C GLN A 163 -11.65 -11.13 -14.83
N LYS A 164 -12.89 -10.83 -15.26
CA LYS A 164 -13.20 -10.29 -16.58
C LYS A 164 -13.47 -8.79 -16.62
N ASN A 165 -14.04 -8.19 -15.56
CA ASN A 165 -14.50 -6.79 -15.56
C ASN A 165 -14.42 -6.17 -14.16
N THR A 166 -13.21 -5.78 -13.74
CA THR A 166 -12.98 -5.23 -12.39
C THR A 166 -13.63 -3.87 -12.14
N ASP A 167 -13.91 -3.07 -13.16
CA ASP A 167 -14.26 -1.65 -12.99
C ASP A 167 -15.78 -1.33 -12.97
N LYS A 168 -16.64 -2.11 -13.64
CA LYS A 168 -18.06 -1.75 -13.76
C LYS A 168 -18.96 -2.29 -12.65
N ILE A 169 -18.70 -3.51 -12.15
CA ILE A 169 -19.55 -4.15 -11.12
C ILE A 169 -19.28 -3.57 -9.73
N VAL A 170 -18.04 -3.13 -9.49
CA VAL A 170 -17.65 -2.41 -8.27
C VAL A 170 -18.36 -1.05 -8.20
N ASP A 171 -18.44 -0.32 -9.32
CA ASP A 171 -19.06 1.00 -9.40
C ASP A 171 -20.58 1.02 -9.07
N GLU A 172 -21.35 -0.01 -9.45
CA GLU A 172 -22.79 -0.05 -9.19
C GLU A 172 -23.11 -0.41 -7.73
N LYS A 173 -22.36 -1.36 -7.15
CA LYS A 173 -22.56 -1.75 -5.74
C LYS A 173 -22.02 -0.73 -4.75
N ASP A 174 -20.92 -0.04 -5.08
CA ASP A 174 -20.40 1.03 -4.25
C ASP A 174 -21.30 2.28 -4.25
N LYS A 175 -22.02 2.55 -5.35
CA LYS A 175 -23.08 3.58 -5.40
C LYS A 175 -24.28 3.21 -4.50
N GLU A 176 -24.68 1.95 -4.48
CA GLU A 176 -25.74 1.45 -3.59
C GLU A 176 -25.35 1.56 -2.11
N ILE A 177 -24.11 1.18 -1.77
CA ILE A 177 -23.55 1.32 -0.43
C ILE A 177 -23.48 2.81 -0.03
N ALA A 178 -23.01 3.69 -0.90
CA ALA A 178 -22.95 5.14 -0.63
C ALA A 178 -24.34 5.75 -0.42
N ARG A 179 -25.37 5.24 -1.12
CA ARG A 179 -26.77 5.68 -0.97
C ARG A 179 -27.38 5.21 0.35
N LEU A 180 -27.10 3.97 0.75
CA LEU A 180 -27.52 3.42 2.05
C LEU A 180 -26.81 4.13 3.23
N LEU A 181 -25.56 4.55 3.05
CA LEU A 181 -24.77 5.28 4.04
C LEU A 181 -25.29 6.71 4.26
N LYS A 182 -25.74 7.40 3.21
CA LYS A 182 -26.33 8.74 3.30
C LYS A 182 -27.69 8.78 4.03
N ALA A 183 -28.45 7.67 4.00
CA ALA A 183 -29.76 7.58 4.64
C ALA A 183 -29.70 7.32 6.16
N ASN A 184 -28.53 7.35 6.80
CA ASN A 184 -28.34 6.74 8.12
C ASN A 184 -27.67 7.63 9.19
N GLU A 185 -27.75 8.96 9.09
CA GLU A 185 -27.18 9.86 10.13
C GLU A 185 -27.78 9.63 11.53
N GLU A 186 -29.06 9.31 11.62
CA GLU A 186 -29.72 8.98 12.89
C GLU A 186 -29.18 7.68 13.51
N LEU A 187 -28.94 6.66 12.67
CA LEU A 187 -28.36 5.39 13.12
C LEU A 187 -26.91 5.56 13.58
N GLN A 188 -26.13 6.41 12.92
CA GLN A 188 -24.77 6.73 13.33
C GLN A 188 -24.72 7.34 14.75
N GLN A 189 -25.59 8.29 15.04
CA GLN A 189 -25.66 8.93 16.36
C GLN A 189 -26.08 7.92 17.45
N GLU A 190 -27.03 7.05 17.15
CA GLU A 190 -27.49 6.02 18.09
C GLU A 190 -26.37 5.00 18.38
N MET A 191 -25.69 4.49 17.33
CA MET A 191 -24.61 3.52 17.47
C MET A 191 -23.39 4.08 18.21
N GLN A 192 -23.05 5.36 18.00
CA GLN A 192 -22.01 6.05 18.77
C GLN A 192 -22.34 6.17 20.26
N LYS A 193 -23.58 6.49 20.60
CA LYS A 193 -24.03 6.49 21.99
C LYS A 193 -23.91 5.11 22.63
N LYS A 194 -24.30 4.05 21.89
CA LYS A 194 -24.21 2.66 22.34
C LYS A 194 -22.76 2.25 22.54
N LYS A 195 -21.84 2.52 21.59
CA LYS A 195 -20.41 2.26 21.75
C LYS A 195 -19.87 2.89 23.02
N SER A 196 -20.19 4.15 23.27
CA SER A 196 -19.73 4.87 24.46
C SER A 196 -20.28 4.28 25.77
N GLN A 197 -21.47 3.71 25.75
CA GLN A 197 -22.08 3.02 26.88
C GLN A 197 -21.47 1.64 27.10
N ASN A 198 -21.36 0.83 26.03
CA ASN A 198 -20.83 -0.53 26.09
C ASN A 198 -19.37 -0.58 26.56
N LEU A 199 -18.52 0.31 26.04
CA LEU A 199 -17.11 0.39 26.45
C LEU A 199 -16.90 0.87 27.90
N LYS A 200 -17.89 1.54 28.51
CA LYS A 200 -17.82 1.94 29.93
C LYS A 200 -18.28 0.85 30.89
N THR A 201 -19.06 -0.10 30.42
CA THR A 201 -19.72 -1.11 31.29
C THR A 201 -19.08 -2.48 31.26
N ARG A 202 -18.18 -2.75 30.30
CA ARG A 202 -17.58 -4.08 30.09
C ARG A 202 -16.13 -3.95 29.65
N GLU A 203 -15.24 -4.78 30.19
CA GLU A 203 -13.89 -5.01 29.67
C GLU A 203 -13.95 -6.14 28.63
N TYR A 204 -13.74 -5.81 27.35
CA TYR A 204 -13.55 -6.82 26.31
C TYR A 204 -12.10 -7.25 26.31
N SER A 205 -11.85 -8.50 26.66
CA SER A 205 -10.53 -9.13 26.56
C SER A 205 -10.58 -10.20 25.49
N TYR A 206 -9.96 -9.93 24.36
CA TYR A 206 -9.79 -10.91 23.30
C TYR A 206 -8.66 -11.88 23.69
N ASN A 207 -9.00 -13.13 23.97
CA ASN A 207 -8.02 -14.18 24.28
C ASN A 207 -8.24 -15.40 23.38
N PRO A 208 -7.48 -15.52 22.26
CA PRO A 208 -7.55 -16.70 21.42
C PRO A 208 -6.95 -17.90 22.18
N ASP A 209 -7.78 -18.70 22.82
CA ASP A 209 -7.31 -19.92 23.49
C ASP A 209 -6.92 -20.99 22.46
N MET A 210 -5.66 -20.97 22.07
CA MET A 210 -5.07 -21.96 21.18
C MET A 210 -3.80 -22.54 21.76
N SER A 211 -3.68 -23.88 21.70
CA SER A 211 -2.44 -24.55 22.05
C SER A 211 -1.29 -24.12 21.13
N GLU A 212 -0.06 -24.21 21.61
CA GLU A 212 1.13 -23.95 20.81
C GLU A 212 1.20 -24.86 19.57
N TRP A 213 0.82 -26.13 19.71
CA TRP A 213 0.72 -27.06 18.59
C TRP A 213 -0.28 -26.59 17.52
N THR A 214 -1.47 -26.10 17.92
CA THR A 214 -2.47 -25.56 16.99
C THR A 214 -1.95 -24.29 16.29
N THR A 215 -1.26 -23.41 17.03
CA THR A 215 -0.61 -22.21 16.48
C THR A 215 0.42 -22.58 15.43
N ARG A 216 1.27 -23.57 15.70
CA ARG A 216 2.29 -24.06 14.77
C ARG A 216 1.64 -24.60 13.50
N LYS A 217 0.71 -25.53 13.60
CA LYS A 217 0.09 -26.20 12.46
C LYS A 217 -0.75 -25.26 11.58
N ARG A 218 -1.50 -24.34 12.17
CA ARG A 218 -2.43 -23.48 11.43
C ARG A 218 -1.80 -22.21 10.88
N TYR A 219 -0.86 -21.60 11.58
CA TYR A 219 -0.29 -20.30 11.19
C TYR A 219 1.14 -20.40 10.67
N ILE A 220 2.02 -21.08 11.40
CA ILE A 220 3.45 -21.12 11.07
C ILE A 220 3.69 -22.03 9.87
N ASP A 221 3.11 -23.24 9.85
CA ASP A 221 3.20 -24.15 8.71
C ASP A 221 2.61 -23.53 7.44
N ALA A 222 1.48 -22.80 7.57
CA ALA A 222 0.87 -22.11 6.44
C ALA A 222 1.78 -20.99 5.89
N ASP A 223 2.46 -20.24 6.78
CA ASP A 223 3.41 -19.21 6.35
C ASP A 223 4.64 -19.81 5.66
N LEU A 224 5.19 -20.88 6.20
CA LEU A 224 6.30 -21.64 5.60
C LEU A 224 5.94 -22.17 4.21
N LYS A 225 4.79 -22.83 4.07
CA LYS A 225 4.28 -23.31 2.77
C LYS A 225 4.06 -22.16 1.77
N ALA A 226 3.55 -21.01 2.24
CA ALA A 226 3.38 -19.83 1.38
C ALA A 226 4.70 -19.25 0.87
N ASN A 227 5.82 -19.53 1.56
CA ASN A 227 7.18 -19.15 1.13
C ASN A 227 7.90 -20.28 0.35
N GLY A 228 7.19 -21.37 0.01
CA GLY A 228 7.71 -22.44 -0.81
C GLY A 228 8.48 -23.52 -0.04
N TYR A 229 8.37 -23.56 1.29
CA TYR A 229 8.99 -24.61 2.08
C TYR A 229 8.23 -25.93 2.02
N VAL A 230 8.97 -27.03 2.11
CA VAL A 230 8.47 -28.40 2.16
C VAL A 230 8.92 -29.09 3.44
N PHE A 231 8.02 -29.87 4.05
CA PHE A 231 8.24 -30.64 5.27
C PHE A 231 8.66 -32.07 4.91
N ASP A 232 9.67 -32.18 4.05
CA ASP A 232 10.21 -33.46 3.58
C ASP A 232 11.73 -33.43 3.74
N GLN A 233 12.25 -34.24 4.64
CA GLN A 233 13.69 -34.35 4.91
C GLN A 233 14.50 -34.86 3.69
N ALA A 234 13.84 -35.53 2.72
CA ALA A 234 14.47 -35.94 1.48
C ALA A 234 14.58 -34.79 0.46
N ALA A 235 13.94 -33.65 0.71
CA ALA A 235 14.02 -32.48 -0.17
C ALA A 235 15.42 -31.86 -0.12
N LYS A 236 15.99 -31.62 -1.30
CA LYS A 236 17.31 -31.00 -1.43
C LYS A 236 17.30 -29.47 -1.24
N ARG A 237 16.13 -28.84 -1.34
CA ARG A 237 15.94 -27.38 -1.26
C ARG A 237 14.66 -27.03 -0.54
N ASN A 238 14.62 -25.85 0.07
CA ASN A 238 13.48 -25.34 0.82
C ASN A 238 12.98 -26.34 1.88
N CYS A 239 13.88 -27.06 2.52
CA CYS A 239 13.54 -28.06 3.53
C CYS A 239 13.39 -27.42 4.91
N VAL A 240 12.30 -27.76 5.56
CA VAL A 240 12.03 -27.45 6.98
C VAL A 240 11.90 -28.76 7.75
N GLU A 241 12.57 -28.83 8.88
CA GLU A 241 12.45 -29.95 9.83
C GLU A 241 11.83 -29.45 11.14
N GLU A 242 10.86 -30.21 11.65
CA GLU A 242 10.16 -29.92 12.91
C GLU A 242 10.83 -30.66 14.05
N GLU A 243 10.72 -30.09 15.28
CA GLU A 243 11.20 -30.71 16.52
C GLU A 243 12.67 -31.19 16.42
N TYR A 244 13.52 -30.35 15.86
CA TYR A 244 14.92 -30.70 15.60
C TYR A 244 15.72 -30.80 16.89
N PRO A 245 16.39 -31.95 17.17
CA PRO A 245 17.18 -32.13 18.40
C PRO A 245 18.46 -31.29 18.36
N VAL A 246 18.62 -30.43 19.36
CA VAL A 246 19.79 -29.57 19.54
C VAL A 246 20.57 -30.01 20.76
N THR A 247 21.88 -30.22 20.61
CA THR A 247 22.77 -30.63 21.70
C THR A 247 23.60 -29.45 22.25
N GLY A 248 24.00 -29.53 23.49
CA GLY A 248 24.77 -28.48 24.17
C GLY A 248 23.91 -27.48 24.92
N MET A 249 22.64 -27.80 25.17
CA MET A 249 21.74 -26.98 25.97
C MET A 249 22.18 -26.92 27.44
N PRO A 250 21.98 -25.74 28.11
CA PRO A 250 22.32 -25.58 29.54
C PRO A 250 21.27 -26.19 30.49
N ASN A 251 20.78 -27.38 30.17
CA ASN A 251 19.83 -28.15 30.98
C ASN A 251 20.45 -29.50 31.43
N ALA A 252 19.77 -30.23 32.30
CA ALA A 252 20.28 -31.48 32.87
C ALA A 252 20.51 -32.56 31.79
N THR A 253 19.80 -32.58 30.71
CA THR A 253 19.94 -33.54 29.59
C THR A 253 20.96 -33.11 28.55
N GLY A 254 21.38 -31.84 28.55
CA GLY A 254 22.23 -31.28 27.50
C GLY A 254 21.56 -31.21 26.10
N THR A 255 20.26 -31.49 26.03
CA THR A 255 19.51 -31.54 24.77
C THR A 255 18.24 -30.68 24.84
N GLY A 256 17.82 -30.15 23.71
CA GLY A 256 16.56 -29.44 23.51
C GLY A 256 16.02 -29.75 22.13
N TYR A 257 14.81 -29.24 21.82
CA TYR A 257 14.18 -29.42 20.54
C TYR A 257 13.76 -28.03 20.00
N ALA A 258 14.35 -27.64 18.89
CA ALA A 258 13.91 -26.42 18.19
C ALA A 258 12.61 -26.72 17.44
N ASP A 259 11.61 -25.86 17.55
CA ASP A 259 10.31 -26.07 16.92
C ASP A 259 10.42 -26.30 15.43
N TYR A 260 11.26 -25.48 14.74
CA TYR A 260 11.62 -25.71 13.34
C TYR A 260 13.06 -25.27 13.08
N VAL A 261 13.70 -25.97 12.13
CA VAL A 261 14.96 -25.53 11.51
C VAL A 261 14.80 -25.47 10.00
N ILE A 262 15.47 -24.51 9.37
CA ILE A 262 15.53 -24.36 7.92
C ILE A 262 16.92 -24.73 7.44
N TRP A 263 16.98 -25.64 6.47
CA TRP A 263 18.22 -26.09 5.86
C TRP A 263 18.57 -25.24 4.64
N GLY A 264 19.85 -24.90 4.50
CA GLY A 264 20.40 -24.22 3.33
C GLY A 264 20.94 -25.21 2.28
N ASP A 265 21.28 -24.70 1.10
CA ASP A 265 21.83 -25.50 -0.01
C ASP A 265 23.16 -26.19 0.33
N THR A 266 23.87 -25.71 1.32
CA THR A 266 25.15 -26.29 1.79
C THR A 266 24.98 -27.45 2.80
N GLY A 267 23.74 -27.84 3.11
CA GLY A 267 23.44 -28.85 4.12
C GLY A 267 23.68 -28.38 5.55
N LYS A 268 23.72 -27.04 5.78
CA LYS A 268 23.77 -26.43 7.11
C LYS A 268 22.42 -25.81 7.46
N ILE A 269 22.11 -25.77 8.74
CA ILE A 269 20.94 -25.06 9.24
C ILE A 269 21.21 -23.55 9.12
N ILE A 270 20.36 -22.84 8.37
CA ILE A 270 20.47 -21.41 8.11
C ILE A 270 19.53 -20.57 8.95
N ALA A 271 18.46 -21.17 9.46
CA ALA A 271 17.57 -20.51 10.41
C ALA A 271 17.01 -21.45 11.45
N VAL A 272 16.71 -20.93 12.63
CA VAL A 272 15.93 -21.57 13.68
C VAL A 272 14.68 -20.74 13.93
N ILE A 273 13.56 -21.40 14.15
CA ILE A 273 12.27 -20.77 14.43
C ILE A 273 11.78 -21.31 15.77
N GLU A 274 11.50 -20.39 16.69
CA GLU A 274 10.88 -20.67 17.97
C GLU A 274 9.43 -20.19 17.95
N ALA A 275 8.52 -21.08 18.29
CA ALA A 275 7.09 -20.82 18.33
C ALA A 275 6.58 -20.57 19.75
N LYS A 276 5.56 -19.76 19.88
CA LYS A 276 4.80 -19.57 21.13
C LYS A 276 3.31 -19.66 20.84
N ARG A 277 2.51 -19.83 21.87
CA ARG A 277 1.05 -19.84 21.74
C ARG A 277 0.55 -18.52 21.20
N ALA A 278 -0.54 -18.56 20.46
CA ALA A 278 -1.19 -17.38 19.91
C ALA A 278 -1.57 -16.32 20.96
N SER A 279 -1.90 -16.75 22.17
CA SER A 279 -2.24 -15.88 23.31
C SER A 279 -1.01 -15.32 24.04
N GLU A 280 0.19 -15.70 23.67
CA GLU A 280 1.43 -15.23 24.28
C GLU A 280 2.19 -14.28 23.36
N SER A 281 2.95 -13.35 23.96
CA SER A 281 3.88 -12.53 23.20
C SER A 281 4.96 -13.39 22.54
N ALA A 282 5.20 -13.16 21.25
CA ALA A 282 6.27 -13.83 20.51
C ALA A 282 7.66 -13.59 21.16
N ASP A 283 7.86 -12.44 21.81
CA ASP A 283 9.14 -12.08 22.45
C ASP A 283 9.55 -13.05 23.59
N LYS A 284 8.61 -13.82 24.14
CA LYS A 284 8.93 -14.90 25.09
C LYS A 284 9.84 -15.97 24.48
N GLY A 285 9.75 -16.19 23.15
CA GLY A 285 10.60 -17.14 22.41
C GLY A 285 12.03 -16.65 22.15
N ARG A 286 12.30 -15.35 22.32
CA ARG A 286 13.58 -14.73 21.97
C ARG A 286 14.80 -15.40 22.59
N ASN A 287 14.80 -15.61 23.91
CA ASN A 287 15.94 -16.19 24.63
C ASN A 287 16.14 -17.65 24.27
N GLN A 288 15.07 -18.39 24.08
CA GLN A 288 15.10 -19.81 23.71
C GLN A 288 15.62 -19.97 22.27
N GLY A 289 15.12 -19.18 21.31
CA GLY A 289 15.63 -19.15 19.94
C GLY A 289 17.11 -18.80 19.87
N LYS A 290 17.58 -17.86 20.71
CA LYS A 290 19.02 -17.55 20.82
C LYS A 290 19.84 -18.72 21.32
N LEU A 291 19.40 -19.41 22.39
CA LEU A 291 20.08 -20.58 22.90
C LEU A 291 20.18 -21.69 21.85
N TYR A 292 19.14 -21.96 21.11
CA TYR A 292 19.20 -22.93 20.02
C TYR A 292 20.18 -22.50 18.91
N ALA A 293 20.21 -21.20 18.56
CA ALA A 293 21.17 -20.69 17.59
C ALA A 293 22.62 -20.82 18.09
N ASP A 294 22.89 -20.62 19.41
CA ASP A 294 24.20 -20.81 20.02
C ASP A 294 24.64 -22.29 19.92
N CYS A 295 23.75 -23.23 20.25
CA CYS A 295 24.00 -24.64 20.15
C CYS A 295 24.22 -25.10 18.69
N ILE A 296 23.36 -24.67 17.74
CA ILE A 296 23.50 -24.99 16.34
C ILE A 296 24.83 -24.45 15.79
N GLN A 297 25.24 -23.24 16.18
CA GLN A 297 26.54 -22.69 15.80
C GLN A 297 27.70 -23.56 16.30
N ASN A 298 27.61 -24.09 17.53
CA ASN A 298 28.62 -25.00 18.06
C ASN A 298 28.64 -26.35 17.31
N MET A 299 27.46 -26.83 16.86
CA MET A 299 27.33 -28.10 16.14
C MET A 299 27.90 -28.03 14.72
N GLN A 300 27.72 -26.94 14.01
CA GLN A 300 28.01 -26.83 12.56
C GLN A 300 29.00 -25.74 12.14
N GLY A 301 29.46 -24.89 13.08
CA GLY A 301 30.42 -23.82 12.87
C GLY A 301 29.86 -22.60 12.10
N SER A 302 28.54 -22.48 11.95
CA SER A 302 27.88 -21.33 11.31
C SER A 302 26.66 -20.89 12.11
N ARG A 303 26.50 -19.57 12.27
CA ARG A 303 25.40 -18.96 13.02
C ARG A 303 24.12 -18.92 12.19
N PRO A 304 23.02 -19.62 12.56
CA PRO A 304 21.74 -19.48 11.91
C PRO A 304 21.10 -18.11 12.22
N VAL A 305 20.17 -17.68 11.36
CA VAL A 305 19.27 -16.57 11.66
C VAL A 305 18.16 -17.04 12.59
N ILE A 306 17.69 -16.17 13.46
CA ILE A 306 16.67 -16.52 14.47
C ILE A 306 15.34 -15.91 14.06
N PHE A 307 14.31 -16.74 14.00
CA PHE A 307 12.93 -16.29 13.99
C PHE A 307 12.26 -16.72 15.29
N TYR A 308 11.43 -15.86 15.85
CA TYR A 308 10.53 -16.23 16.93
C TYR A 308 9.14 -15.64 16.67
N THR A 309 8.10 -16.43 16.90
CA THR A 309 6.75 -16.11 16.45
C THR A 309 5.68 -16.72 17.32
N ASN A 310 4.50 -16.07 17.38
CA ASN A 310 3.27 -16.65 17.93
C ASN A 310 2.22 -16.90 16.82
N GLY A 311 2.66 -16.94 15.56
CA GLY A 311 1.80 -17.11 14.39
C GLY A 311 1.19 -15.81 13.85
N PHE A 312 1.10 -14.75 14.64
CA PHE A 312 0.58 -13.42 14.26
C PHE A 312 1.67 -12.36 14.22
N GLU A 313 2.57 -12.38 15.20
CA GLU A 313 3.77 -11.58 15.21
C GLU A 313 4.97 -12.47 14.97
N THR A 314 5.77 -12.09 13.99
CA THR A 314 7.03 -12.77 13.67
C THR A 314 8.16 -11.76 13.77
N TYR A 315 9.17 -12.13 14.54
CA TYR A 315 10.40 -11.39 14.68
C TYR A 315 11.52 -12.09 13.94
N LEU A 316 12.32 -11.30 13.25
CA LEU A 316 13.57 -11.69 12.61
C LEU A 316 14.72 -11.13 13.42
N TRP A 317 15.68 -11.97 13.76
CA TRP A 317 16.87 -11.58 14.47
C TRP A 317 18.13 -12.22 13.89
N ASP A 318 18.86 -11.45 13.12
CA ASP A 318 20.24 -11.75 12.78
C ASP A 318 21.15 -11.12 13.84
N ASP A 319 21.40 -11.83 14.93
CA ASP A 319 22.11 -11.33 16.12
C ASP A 319 23.60 -11.05 15.88
N VAL A 320 24.10 -11.37 14.68
CA VAL A 320 25.44 -10.99 14.23
C VAL A 320 25.46 -9.54 13.71
N THR A 321 24.37 -9.09 13.08
CA THR A 321 24.36 -7.83 12.34
C THR A 321 23.36 -6.80 12.83
N SER A 322 22.30 -7.22 13.53
CA SER A 322 21.19 -6.31 13.86
C SER A 322 20.41 -6.72 15.11
N ALA A 323 19.70 -5.76 15.70
CA ALA A 323 18.69 -6.00 16.71
C ALA A 323 17.48 -6.74 16.12
N PRO A 324 16.68 -7.45 16.96
CA PRO A 324 15.44 -8.07 16.50
C PRO A 324 14.45 -7.03 15.99
N ARG A 325 13.67 -7.43 14.96
CA ARG A 325 12.63 -6.58 14.36
C ARG A 325 11.43 -7.40 13.91
N VAL A 326 10.27 -6.77 13.91
CA VAL A 326 9.03 -7.36 13.40
C VAL A 326 9.09 -7.46 11.88
N VAL A 327 8.67 -8.61 11.35
CA VAL A 327 8.56 -8.89 9.92
C VAL A 327 7.19 -9.50 9.62
N SER A 328 6.73 -9.40 8.38
CA SER A 328 5.41 -9.88 7.98
C SER A 328 5.31 -11.40 7.82
N GLY A 329 6.39 -12.14 7.99
CA GLY A 329 6.45 -13.59 7.95
C GLY A 329 7.87 -14.13 7.84
N ILE A 330 8.01 -15.45 7.78
CA ILE A 330 9.30 -16.14 7.65
C ILE A 330 9.81 -15.96 6.22
N PHE A 331 11.10 -15.74 6.06
CA PHE A 331 11.71 -15.53 4.74
C PHE A 331 11.97 -16.86 4.02
N PRO A 332 11.89 -16.92 2.68
CA PRO A 332 12.32 -18.08 1.92
C PRO A 332 13.84 -18.28 2.01
N GLN A 333 14.28 -19.53 1.83
CA GLN A 333 15.67 -19.96 1.93
C GLN A 333 16.65 -19.00 1.22
N LYS A 334 16.37 -18.64 -0.03
CA LYS A 334 17.23 -17.74 -0.82
C LYS A 334 17.47 -16.36 -0.20
N ASP A 335 16.48 -15.82 0.52
CA ASP A 335 16.59 -14.51 1.16
C ASP A 335 17.39 -14.63 2.46
N ILE A 336 17.24 -15.74 3.19
CA ILE A 336 18.05 -16.06 4.40
C ILE A 336 19.50 -16.31 4.00
N ASP A 337 19.78 -17.10 2.96
CA ASP A 337 21.12 -17.33 2.43
C ASP A 337 21.80 -16.01 2.00
N ALA A 338 21.06 -15.13 1.35
CA ALA A 338 21.56 -13.81 0.99
C ALA A 338 21.88 -12.94 2.22
N MET A 339 21.09 -13.01 3.30
CA MET A 339 21.39 -12.33 4.57
C MET A 339 22.68 -12.86 5.19
N ILE A 340 22.82 -14.17 5.31
CA ILE A 340 24.02 -14.80 5.89
C ILE A 340 25.27 -14.45 5.05
N SER A 341 25.16 -14.51 3.73
CA SER A 341 26.28 -14.17 2.84
C SER A 341 26.72 -12.72 3.02
N ARG A 342 25.81 -11.78 3.23
CA ARG A 342 26.14 -10.37 3.50
C ARG A 342 27.01 -10.17 4.74
N ARG A 343 26.92 -11.01 5.77
CA ARG A 343 27.77 -10.90 6.98
C ARG A 343 29.27 -10.85 6.67
N THR A 344 29.69 -11.44 5.54
CA THR A 344 31.11 -11.56 5.17
C THR A 344 31.50 -10.70 3.96
N ILE A 345 30.55 -10.34 3.09
CA ILE A 345 30.85 -9.63 1.85
C ILE A 345 30.63 -8.11 1.90
N VAL A 346 29.93 -7.63 2.95
CA VAL A 346 29.67 -6.20 3.14
C VAL A 346 30.99 -5.43 3.27
N LYS A 347 31.08 -4.32 2.50
CA LYS A 347 32.19 -3.39 2.55
C LYS A 347 31.76 -2.09 3.23
N PRO A 348 32.62 -1.47 4.06
CA PRO A 348 32.32 -0.18 4.64
C PRO A 348 31.99 0.87 3.58
N VAL A 349 30.93 1.66 3.80
CA VAL A 349 30.50 2.70 2.85
C VAL A 349 31.63 3.69 2.54
N SER A 350 32.45 4.02 3.54
CA SER A 350 33.60 4.90 3.38
C SER A 350 34.64 4.41 2.36
N THR A 351 34.63 3.12 2.01
CA THR A 351 35.54 2.53 1.01
C THR A 351 34.96 2.55 -0.41
N ILE A 352 33.71 2.95 -0.56
CA ILE A 352 33.01 2.97 -1.84
C ILE A 352 32.94 4.42 -2.33
N PRO A 353 33.72 4.81 -3.36
CA PRO A 353 33.67 6.16 -3.89
C PRO A 353 32.28 6.40 -4.56
N ILE A 354 31.76 7.61 -4.35
CA ILE A 354 30.55 8.05 -5.07
C ILE A 354 30.92 8.21 -6.55
N ASN A 355 30.08 7.71 -7.44
CA ASN A 355 30.29 7.85 -8.88
C ASN A 355 29.90 9.26 -9.33
N GLU A 356 30.92 10.05 -9.75
CA GLU A 356 30.74 11.46 -10.16
C GLU A 356 29.98 11.60 -11.47
N ASP A 357 29.92 10.58 -12.31
CA ASP A 357 29.10 10.57 -13.53
C ASP A 357 27.60 10.56 -13.20
N ILE A 358 27.23 10.03 -12.02
CA ILE A 358 25.86 10.04 -11.52
C ILE A 358 25.58 11.36 -10.78
N THR A 359 26.42 11.72 -9.80
CA THR A 359 26.26 12.92 -8.97
C THR A 359 27.61 13.55 -8.66
N ASN A 360 27.78 14.84 -8.98
CA ASN A 360 29.02 15.60 -8.78
C ASN A 360 28.80 16.93 -8.05
N ARG A 361 27.58 17.32 -7.72
CA ARG A 361 27.29 18.58 -7.00
C ARG A 361 27.42 18.38 -5.51
N LEU A 362 28.01 19.33 -4.80
CA LEU A 362 28.30 19.23 -3.36
C LEU A 362 27.10 18.84 -2.50
N TYR A 363 25.95 19.45 -2.75
CA TYR A 363 24.72 19.12 -2.01
C TYR A 363 24.23 17.69 -2.28
N GLN A 364 24.42 17.17 -3.50
CA GLN A 364 24.07 15.78 -3.84
C GLN A 364 25.03 14.81 -3.13
N LEU A 365 26.34 15.08 -3.19
CA LEU A 365 27.36 14.28 -2.49
C LEU A 365 27.09 14.25 -0.99
N ARG A 366 26.76 15.39 -0.38
CA ARG A 366 26.36 15.49 1.04
C ARG A 366 25.16 14.62 1.35
N ALA A 367 24.10 14.69 0.54
CA ALA A 367 22.88 13.92 0.72
C ALA A 367 23.12 12.40 0.59
N VAL A 368 23.89 11.99 -0.43
CA VAL A 368 24.29 10.57 -0.63
C VAL A 368 25.07 10.05 0.57
N THR A 369 26.11 10.79 0.99
CA THR A 369 26.96 10.39 2.14
C THR A 369 26.12 10.21 3.40
N LYS A 370 25.25 11.18 3.75
CA LYS A 370 24.39 11.09 4.94
C LYS A 370 23.44 9.89 4.90
N CYS A 371 22.82 9.63 3.75
CA CYS A 371 21.92 8.47 3.61
C CYS A 371 22.69 7.16 3.78
N CYS A 372 23.81 7.02 3.09
CA CYS A 372 24.61 5.79 3.10
C CYS A 372 25.18 5.49 4.49
N GLU A 373 25.72 6.50 5.18
CA GLU A 373 26.19 6.37 6.57
C GLU A 373 25.08 6.01 7.55
N ASN A 374 23.86 6.58 7.36
CA ASN A 374 22.72 6.25 8.19
C ASN A 374 22.34 4.78 8.04
N TYR A 375 22.27 4.27 6.80
CA TYR A 375 21.97 2.86 6.56
C TYR A 375 23.05 1.93 7.11
N GLU A 376 24.31 2.27 6.97
CA GLU A 376 25.43 1.50 7.57
C GLU A 376 25.33 1.45 9.10
N LYS A 377 24.89 2.53 9.75
CA LYS A 377 24.63 2.62 11.20
C LYS A 377 23.34 1.92 11.63
N GLY A 378 22.59 1.30 10.71
CA GLY A 378 21.33 0.61 10.99
C GLY A 378 20.10 1.51 11.08
N ILE A 379 20.22 2.81 10.75
CA ILE A 379 19.07 3.72 10.60
C ILE A 379 18.35 3.35 9.30
N ARG A 380 17.12 2.87 9.39
CA ARG A 380 16.43 2.24 8.28
C ARG A 380 15.63 3.20 7.39
N LYS A 381 15.45 4.45 7.80
CA LYS A 381 14.61 5.42 7.10
C LYS A 381 15.36 6.71 6.87
N CYS A 382 15.39 7.17 5.63
CA CYS A 382 15.96 8.44 5.21
C CYS A 382 14.94 9.24 4.41
N LEU A 383 14.91 10.55 4.63
CA LEU A 383 14.06 11.50 3.90
C LEU A 383 14.93 12.62 3.33
N LEU A 384 14.91 12.79 2.02
CA LEU A 384 15.58 13.87 1.30
C LEU A 384 14.57 14.91 0.84
N VAL A 385 14.75 16.15 1.29
CA VAL A 385 14.01 17.32 0.82
C VAL A 385 14.87 18.06 -0.19
N MET A 386 14.50 18.03 -1.47
CA MET A 386 15.27 18.65 -2.54
C MET A 386 14.34 19.36 -3.52
N ALA A 387 14.61 20.61 -3.84
CA ALA A 387 13.80 21.39 -4.78
C ALA A 387 13.67 20.69 -6.15
N THR A 388 12.56 20.94 -6.84
CA THR A 388 12.35 20.40 -8.20
C THR A 388 13.45 20.90 -9.15
N GLY A 389 13.98 20.00 -9.99
CA GLY A 389 15.06 20.34 -10.93
C GLY A 389 16.49 20.22 -10.36
N THR A 390 16.66 19.94 -9.07
CA THR A 390 18.00 19.80 -8.43
C THR A 390 18.59 18.39 -8.53
N GLY A 391 17.88 17.45 -9.17
CA GLY A 391 18.37 16.10 -9.46
C GLY A 391 18.06 15.06 -8.39
N LYS A 392 16.88 15.13 -7.72
CA LYS A 392 16.41 14.12 -6.74
C LYS A 392 16.62 12.69 -7.21
N THR A 393 16.17 12.36 -8.43
CA THR A 393 16.25 11.01 -8.99
C THR A 393 17.70 10.55 -9.17
N ARG A 394 18.61 11.45 -9.60
CA ARG A 394 20.04 11.14 -9.71
C ARG A 394 20.68 10.92 -8.35
N THR A 395 20.34 11.72 -7.36
CA THR A 395 20.79 11.54 -5.97
C THR A 395 20.35 10.19 -5.43
N ALA A 396 19.09 9.80 -5.64
CA ALA A 396 18.60 8.48 -5.26
C ALA A 396 19.33 7.34 -6.01
N ALA A 397 19.61 7.50 -7.31
CA ALA A 397 20.37 6.53 -8.08
C ALA A 397 21.80 6.37 -7.53
N SER A 398 22.44 7.46 -7.09
CA SER A 398 23.76 7.44 -6.47
C SER A 398 23.73 6.72 -5.10
N VAL A 399 22.69 6.93 -4.29
CA VAL A 399 22.51 6.16 -3.03
C VAL A 399 22.39 4.67 -3.34
N VAL A 400 21.56 4.29 -4.32
CA VAL A 400 21.39 2.90 -4.75
C VAL A 400 22.73 2.31 -5.24
N ASP A 401 23.48 3.05 -6.04
CA ASP A 401 24.80 2.63 -6.53
C ASP A 401 25.77 2.31 -5.39
N VAL A 402 25.97 3.24 -4.48
CA VAL A 402 26.87 3.07 -3.32
C VAL A 402 26.41 1.89 -2.45
N MET A 403 25.12 1.81 -2.11
CA MET A 403 24.58 0.78 -1.22
C MET A 403 24.61 -0.61 -1.85
N THR A 404 24.49 -0.71 -3.18
CA THR A 404 24.60 -1.99 -3.91
C THR A 404 26.05 -2.43 -4.03
N ARG A 405 26.98 -1.52 -4.37
CA ARG A 405 28.42 -1.83 -4.46
C ARG A 405 29.04 -2.17 -3.10
N SER A 406 28.52 -1.59 -2.02
CA SER A 406 28.89 -1.96 -0.65
C SER A 406 28.33 -3.32 -0.22
N GLN A 407 27.41 -3.92 -0.98
CA GLN A 407 26.68 -5.15 -0.66
C GLN A 407 25.79 -5.06 0.60
N ILE A 408 25.57 -3.87 1.16
CA ILE A 408 24.64 -3.65 2.28
C ILE A 408 23.20 -3.89 1.79
N MET A 409 22.88 -3.43 0.58
CA MET A 409 21.57 -3.61 -0.05
C MET A 409 21.65 -4.46 -1.31
N GLY A 410 20.63 -5.26 -1.53
CA GLY A 410 20.47 -6.10 -2.72
C GLY A 410 19.45 -5.51 -3.68
N ARG A 411 18.23 -6.11 -3.75
CA ARG A 411 17.17 -5.66 -4.64
C ARG A 411 16.49 -4.39 -4.13
N VAL A 412 16.13 -3.51 -5.06
CA VAL A 412 15.52 -2.21 -4.79
C VAL A 412 14.14 -2.14 -5.43
N LEU A 413 13.16 -1.61 -4.68
CA LEU A 413 11.84 -1.26 -5.17
C LEU A 413 11.74 0.27 -5.30
N PHE A 414 11.31 0.76 -6.46
CA PHE A 414 10.95 2.15 -6.66
C PHE A 414 9.43 2.29 -6.77
N LEU A 415 8.85 3.17 -5.94
CA LEU A 415 7.41 3.43 -5.90
C LEU A 415 7.11 4.88 -6.29
N ALA A 416 6.16 5.05 -7.20
CA ALA A 416 5.58 6.35 -7.54
C ALA A 416 4.06 6.25 -7.68
N ASP A 417 3.38 7.40 -7.60
CA ASP A 417 1.92 7.50 -7.64
C ASP A 417 1.34 7.23 -9.04
N ARG A 418 2.07 7.65 -10.10
CA ARG A 418 1.58 7.62 -11.49
C ARG A 418 2.45 6.76 -12.39
N LYS A 419 1.82 6.11 -13.37
CA LYS A 419 2.49 5.25 -14.37
C LYS A 419 3.59 6.00 -15.14
N GLU A 420 3.35 7.27 -15.46
CA GLU A 420 4.31 8.11 -16.17
C GLU A 420 5.58 8.38 -15.34
N LEU A 421 5.42 8.64 -14.04
CA LEU A 421 6.54 8.82 -13.12
C LEU A 421 7.37 7.53 -12.99
N VAL A 422 6.71 6.37 -12.96
CA VAL A 422 7.38 5.06 -12.96
C VAL A 422 8.22 4.87 -14.22
N LYS A 423 7.65 5.16 -15.41
CA LYS A 423 8.37 5.09 -16.70
C LYS A 423 9.56 6.05 -16.74
N GLN A 424 9.35 7.28 -16.31
CA GLN A 424 10.34 8.34 -16.28
C GLN A 424 11.50 8.03 -15.31
N ALA A 425 11.17 7.55 -14.11
CA ALA A 425 12.15 7.12 -13.12
C ALA A 425 12.99 5.96 -13.65
N LYS A 426 12.35 4.91 -14.21
CA LYS A 426 13.08 3.77 -14.80
C LYS A 426 14.09 4.24 -15.86
N ASN A 427 13.68 5.12 -16.77
CA ASN A 427 14.59 5.65 -17.81
C ASN A 427 15.76 6.43 -17.21
N SER A 428 15.51 7.26 -16.20
CA SER A 428 16.54 8.03 -15.50
C SER A 428 17.52 7.12 -14.77
N PHE A 429 17.02 6.11 -14.06
CA PHE A 429 17.89 5.12 -13.39
C PHE A 429 18.68 4.28 -14.39
N SER A 430 18.07 3.86 -15.51
CA SER A 430 18.78 3.11 -16.57
C SER A 430 19.95 3.92 -17.17
N SER A 431 19.81 5.24 -17.28
CA SER A 431 20.90 6.11 -17.74
C SER A 431 22.02 6.24 -16.70
N CYS A 432 21.67 6.19 -15.39
CA CYS A 432 22.64 6.33 -14.31
C CYS A 432 23.32 4.99 -13.95
N LEU A 433 22.60 3.87 -14.10
CA LEU A 433 23.00 2.53 -13.67
C LEU A 433 22.83 1.52 -14.83
N PRO A 434 23.59 1.64 -15.92
CA PRO A 434 23.37 0.85 -17.14
C PRO A 434 23.56 -0.65 -16.94
N ASP A 435 24.39 -1.08 -15.99
CA ASP A 435 24.68 -2.48 -15.69
C ASP A 435 23.64 -3.13 -14.74
N THR A 436 22.66 -2.36 -14.25
CA THR A 436 21.64 -2.85 -13.32
C THR A 436 20.41 -3.34 -14.06
N THR A 437 19.99 -4.58 -13.80
CA THR A 437 18.75 -5.12 -14.37
C THR A 437 17.54 -4.42 -13.77
N MET A 438 16.62 -3.94 -14.63
CA MET A 438 15.48 -3.11 -14.22
C MET A 438 14.17 -3.59 -14.85
N CYS A 439 13.18 -3.82 -14.00
CA CYS A 439 11.84 -4.24 -14.38
C CYS A 439 10.82 -3.13 -14.12
N ASN A 440 9.94 -2.85 -15.09
CA ASN A 440 8.71 -2.10 -14.86
C ASN A 440 7.55 -3.10 -14.69
N LEU A 441 7.08 -3.25 -13.45
CA LEU A 441 6.04 -4.23 -13.09
C LEU A 441 4.68 -3.95 -13.75
N LEU A 442 4.44 -2.73 -14.23
CA LEU A 442 3.22 -2.36 -14.97
C LEU A 442 3.17 -3.00 -16.36
N VAL A 443 4.33 -3.29 -16.95
CA VAL A 443 4.46 -3.77 -18.32
C VAL A 443 4.88 -5.25 -18.36
N ASN A 444 5.91 -5.61 -17.59
CA ASN A 444 6.47 -6.97 -17.58
C ASN A 444 6.55 -7.50 -16.14
N LYS A 445 5.78 -8.54 -15.86
CA LYS A 445 5.75 -9.21 -14.55
C LYS A 445 6.72 -10.39 -14.45
N GLU A 446 7.24 -10.87 -15.56
CA GLU A 446 8.14 -12.04 -15.60
C GLU A 446 9.55 -11.69 -15.11
N GLU A 447 9.98 -10.44 -15.29
CA GLU A 447 11.30 -9.96 -14.86
C GLU A 447 11.34 -9.47 -13.40
N LYS A 448 10.42 -9.91 -12.56
CA LYS A 448 10.30 -9.49 -11.14
C LYS A 448 11.57 -9.69 -10.29
N ASN A 449 12.48 -10.55 -10.72
CA ASN A 449 13.76 -10.82 -10.04
C ASN A 449 14.88 -9.86 -10.45
N ALA A 450 14.58 -8.83 -11.26
CA ALA A 450 15.52 -7.77 -11.58
C ALA A 450 16.05 -7.12 -10.29
N ASN A 451 17.26 -6.60 -10.35
CA ASN A 451 17.88 -5.91 -9.21
C ASN A 451 17.10 -4.68 -8.78
N MET A 452 16.41 -4.05 -9.73
CA MET A 452 15.55 -2.91 -9.43
C MET A 452 14.17 -3.08 -10.09
N VAL A 453 13.11 -2.97 -9.29
CA VAL A 453 11.72 -3.07 -9.73
C VAL A 453 11.03 -1.73 -9.55
N PHE A 454 10.35 -1.27 -10.60
CA PHE A 454 9.59 -0.03 -10.62
C PHE A 454 8.10 -0.32 -10.66
N SER A 455 7.33 0.31 -9.79
CA SER A 455 5.88 0.05 -9.68
C SER A 455 5.11 1.27 -9.20
N THR A 456 3.79 1.26 -9.45
CA THR A 456 2.87 2.13 -8.71
C THR A 456 2.41 1.42 -7.43
N TYR A 457 1.94 2.19 -6.44
CA TYR A 457 1.42 1.64 -5.18
C TYR A 457 0.28 0.63 -5.39
N PRO A 458 -0.76 0.91 -6.22
CA PRO A 458 -1.83 -0.06 -6.44
C PRO A 458 -1.34 -1.36 -7.07
N THR A 459 -0.40 -1.27 -8.03
CA THR A 459 0.16 -2.46 -8.71
C THR A 459 0.98 -3.30 -7.75
N MET A 460 1.78 -2.67 -6.87
CA MET A 460 2.57 -3.39 -5.87
C MET A 460 1.68 -4.04 -4.81
N LEU A 461 0.65 -3.33 -4.32
CA LEU A 461 -0.30 -3.90 -3.37
C LEU A 461 -1.01 -5.11 -3.97
N ASN A 462 -1.46 -5.02 -5.24
CA ASN A 462 -2.03 -6.17 -5.95
C ASN A 462 -1.03 -7.32 -6.12
N ALA A 463 0.26 -7.03 -6.34
CA ALA A 463 1.29 -8.06 -6.45
C ALA A 463 1.53 -8.80 -5.12
N ILE A 464 1.45 -8.11 -3.99
CA ILE A 464 1.57 -8.70 -2.66
C ILE A 464 0.33 -9.56 -2.34
N ASP A 465 -0.87 -9.03 -2.58
CA ASP A 465 -2.11 -9.64 -2.12
C ASP A 465 -2.61 -10.75 -3.03
N ASN A 466 -2.56 -10.54 -4.35
CA ASN A 466 -3.29 -11.37 -5.31
C ASN A 466 -2.41 -12.21 -6.23
N MET A 467 -1.13 -11.83 -6.43
CA MET A 467 -0.28 -12.57 -7.35
C MET A 467 0.49 -13.70 -6.64
N LYS A 468 0.67 -14.80 -7.36
CA LYS A 468 1.43 -15.97 -6.89
C LYS A 468 2.41 -16.44 -7.98
N ASN A 469 3.43 -17.17 -7.58
CA ASN A 469 4.30 -17.89 -8.48
C ASN A 469 3.60 -19.15 -9.01
N SER A 470 4.16 -19.77 -10.04
CA SER A 470 3.63 -21.01 -10.62
C SER A 470 3.56 -22.19 -9.64
N ASP A 471 4.40 -22.18 -8.61
CA ASP A 471 4.41 -23.18 -7.53
C ASP A 471 3.44 -22.85 -6.38
N GLY A 472 2.68 -21.76 -6.49
CA GLY A 472 1.73 -21.30 -5.48
C GLY A 472 2.36 -20.45 -4.36
N SER A 473 3.69 -20.27 -4.35
CA SER A 473 4.36 -19.41 -3.37
C SER A 473 4.05 -17.93 -3.61
N ARG A 474 4.40 -17.08 -2.62
CA ARG A 474 4.24 -15.62 -2.72
C ARG A 474 4.96 -15.07 -3.93
N PHE A 475 4.34 -14.14 -4.65
CA PHE A 475 4.95 -13.47 -5.81
C PHE A 475 6.23 -12.74 -5.43
N PHE A 476 6.17 -11.94 -4.38
CA PHE A 476 7.32 -11.38 -3.68
C PHE A 476 7.34 -11.90 -2.25
N SER A 477 8.50 -12.27 -1.74
CA SER A 477 8.69 -12.60 -0.33
C SER A 477 8.82 -11.33 0.52
N PRO A 478 8.59 -11.40 1.85
CA PRO A 478 8.82 -10.27 2.76
C PRO A 478 10.26 -9.70 2.71
N GLY A 479 11.25 -10.55 2.48
CA GLY A 479 12.67 -10.19 2.38
C GLY A 479 13.15 -9.86 0.95
N HIS A 480 12.24 -9.79 -0.04
CA HIS A 480 12.62 -9.67 -1.45
C HIS A 480 13.38 -8.37 -1.76
N PHE A 481 12.95 -7.26 -1.20
CA PHE A 481 13.60 -5.95 -1.35
C PHE A 481 14.32 -5.54 -0.08
N SER A 482 15.49 -4.93 -0.22
CA SER A 482 16.28 -4.40 0.89
C SER A 482 16.18 -2.88 1.00
N LEU A 483 15.74 -2.20 -0.07
CA LEU A 483 15.49 -0.76 -0.12
C LEU A 483 14.21 -0.47 -0.90
N ILE A 484 13.40 0.44 -0.39
CA ILE A 484 12.26 1.03 -1.11
C ILE A 484 12.54 2.52 -1.28
N VAL A 485 12.60 2.96 -2.53
CA VAL A 485 12.69 4.39 -2.90
C VAL A 485 11.28 4.90 -3.16
N ILE A 486 10.90 5.97 -2.48
CA ILE A 486 9.56 6.56 -2.50
C ILE A 486 9.66 7.95 -3.10
N ASP A 487 9.08 8.13 -4.29
CA ASP A 487 9.00 9.44 -4.92
C ASP A 487 7.77 10.20 -4.42
N GLU A 488 7.88 11.53 -4.34
CA GLU A 488 6.86 12.44 -3.81
C GLU A 488 6.35 12.04 -2.41
N ALA A 489 7.29 11.81 -1.49
CA ALA A 489 7.06 11.28 -0.15
C ALA A 489 6.24 12.22 0.78
N HIS A 490 5.79 13.39 0.31
CA HIS A 490 4.95 14.33 1.05
C HIS A 490 3.46 14.03 0.98
N ARG A 491 3.02 13.14 0.09
CA ARG A 491 1.61 12.84 -0.12
C ARG A 491 1.05 11.92 0.97
N SER A 492 -0.22 12.09 1.31
CA SER A 492 -0.95 11.26 2.29
C SER A 492 -1.14 9.78 1.86
N ILE A 493 -0.33 9.30 0.92
CA ILE A 493 -0.32 7.96 0.34
C ILE A 493 0.06 6.90 1.39
N PHE A 494 0.85 7.28 2.40
CA PHE A 494 1.35 6.34 3.41
C PHE A 494 0.24 5.62 4.17
N ASN A 495 -0.85 6.32 4.52
CA ASN A 495 -1.97 5.72 5.23
C ASN A 495 -2.70 4.69 4.37
N LYS A 496 -2.87 4.98 3.07
CA LYS A 496 -3.58 4.10 2.13
C LYS A 496 -2.78 2.85 1.74
N TYR A 497 -1.46 2.98 1.64
CA TYR A 497 -0.59 1.90 1.17
C TYR A 497 0.41 1.42 2.23
N LYS A 498 0.11 1.67 3.50
CA LYS A 498 0.93 1.27 4.65
C LYS A 498 1.26 -0.22 4.64
N ALA A 499 0.32 -1.05 4.18
CA ALA A 499 0.50 -2.48 4.04
C ALA A 499 1.74 -2.88 3.21
N ILE A 500 2.13 -2.10 2.20
CA ILE A 500 3.33 -2.38 1.41
C ILE A 500 4.59 -2.26 2.27
N PHE A 501 4.66 -1.22 3.10
CA PHE A 501 5.82 -0.92 3.94
C PHE A 501 5.89 -1.82 5.18
N GLU A 502 4.75 -2.35 5.64
CA GLU A 502 4.69 -3.35 6.70
C GLU A 502 4.98 -4.76 6.17
N TYR A 503 4.73 -5.00 4.88
CA TYR A 503 4.99 -6.28 4.24
C TYR A 503 6.48 -6.52 4.00
N PHE A 504 7.20 -5.57 3.40
CA PHE A 504 8.62 -5.71 3.06
C PHE A 504 9.53 -5.29 4.20
N ASP A 505 10.47 -6.17 4.57
CA ASP A 505 11.57 -5.83 5.48
C ASP A 505 12.66 -5.04 4.76
N ALA A 506 12.35 -3.81 4.38
CA ALA A 506 13.24 -2.94 3.59
C ALA A 506 13.57 -1.63 4.31
N CYS A 507 14.74 -1.06 4.01
CA CYS A 507 15.02 0.33 4.32
C CYS A 507 14.20 1.25 3.42
N LEU A 508 13.92 2.49 3.86
CA LEU A 508 13.12 3.45 3.12
C LEU A 508 13.96 4.69 2.76
N LEU A 509 13.89 5.12 1.50
CA LEU A 509 14.42 6.39 1.02
C LEU A 509 13.28 7.23 0.45
N GLY A 510 12.84 8.24 1.20
CA GLY A 510 11.83 9.20 0.74
C GLY A 510 12.47 10.36 0.00
N LEU A 511 11.85 10.74 -1.12
CA LEU A 511 12.22 11.91 -1.93
C LEU A 511 11.03 12.87 -1.97
N THR A 512 11.24 14.14 -1.69
CA THR A 512 10.19 15.15 -1.82
C THR A 512 10.77 16.50 -2.25
N ALA A 513 9.97 17.26 -3.02
CA ALA A 513 10.25 18.65 -3.35
C ALA A 513 9.56 19.63 -2.40
N THR A 514 8.63 19.16 -1.57
CA THR A 514 7.90 20.00 -0.62
C THR A 514 8.86 20.59 0.40
N PRO A 515 8.88 21.92 0.59
CA PRO A 515 9.72 22.56 1.59
C PRO A 515 9.49 21.97 2.98
N LYS A 516 10.55 21.85 3.77
CA LYS A 516 10.49 21.18 5.08
C LYS A 516 9.41 21.74 6.02
N ASN A 517 9.19 23.03 5.95
CA ASN A 517 8.20 23.72 6.82
C ASN A 517 6.74 23.42 6.42
N THR A 518 6.50 22.88 5.23
CA THR A 518 5.16 22.55 4.72
C THR A 518 4.89 21.05 4.67
N ILE A 519 5.87 20.21 5.07
CA ILE A 519 5.69 18.76 5.16
C ILE A 519 4.73 18.43 6.31
N HIS A 520 3.74 17.60 6.04
CA HIS A 520 2.81 17.12 7.06
C HIS A 520 3.52 16.34 8.16
N GLN A 521 3.08 16.55 9.42
CA GLN A 521 3.59 15.85 10.60
C GLN A 521 3.58 14.31 10.41
N SER A 522 2.55 13.77 9.80
CA SER A 522 2.43 12.32 9.52
C SER A 522 3.56 11.76 8.62
N THR A 523 4.15 12.58 7.75
CA THR A 523 5.30 12.18 6.93
C THR A 523 6.54 12.02 7.78
N TYR A 524 6.79 12.98 8.70
CA TYR A 524 7.91 12.89 9.63
C TYR A 524 7.79 11.69 10.57
N GLU A 525 6.59 11.43 11.08
CA GLU A 525 6.28 10.25 11.90
C GLU A 525 6.52 8.95 11.13
N PHE A 526 6.07 8.88 9.88
CA PHE A 526 6.29 7.70 9.02
C PHE A 526 7.80 7.41 8.79
N PHE A 527 8.62 8.44 8.62
CA PHE A 527 10.06 8.30 8.45
C PHE A 527 10.84 8.27 9.78
N ASP A 528 10.17 8.25 10.94
CA ASP A 528 10.77 8.28 12.28
C ASP A 528 11.72 9.49 12.48
N MET A 529 11.40 10.64 11.86
CA MET A 529 12.23 11.85 11.91
C MET A 529 11.99 12.63 13.20
N LYS A 530 12.97 12.58 14.09
CA LYS A 530 12.94 13.35 15.34
C LYS A 530 12.99 14.87 15.06
N ASN A 531 12.20 15.62 15.79
CA ASN A 531 12.15 17.10 15.70
C ASN A 531 11.83 17.63 14.28
N ASN A 532 11.13 16.86 13.46
CA ASN A 532 10.79 17.22 12.08
C ASN A 532 12.02 17.60 11.23
N MET A 533 13.12 16.91 11.41
CA MET A 533 14.37 17.16 10.68
C MET A 533 14.60 16.04 9.68
N PRO A 534 14.49 16.31 8.36
CA PRO A 534 14.88 15.37 7.30
C PRO A 534 16.35 14.97 7.38
N THR A 535 16.71 13.88 6.73
CA THR A 535 18.10 13.42 6.63
C THR A 535 19.00 14.46 5.97
N ASP A 536 18.52 15.06 4.88
CA ASP A 536 19.17 16.21 4.25
C ASP A 536 18.14 17.13 3.58
N VAL A 537 18.49 18.41 3.48
CA VAL A 537 17.62 19.47 2.93
C VAL A 537 18.41 20.28 1.92
N TYR A 538 17.81 20.50 0.75
CA TYR A 538 18.29 21.43 -0.28
C TYR A 538 17.11 22.13 -0.92
N GLU A 539 16.79 23.33 -0.41
CA GLU A 539 15.60 24.08 -0.78
C GLU A 539 15.83 24.98 -2.00
N TYR A 540 14.73 25.50 -2.55
CA TYR A 540 14.71 26.35 -3.74
C TYR A 540 15.58 27.60 -3.57
N ASN A 541 15.52 28.28 -2.43
CA ASN A 541 16.29 29.52 -2.18
C ASN A 541 17.81 29.26 -2.19
N GLU A 542 18.26 28.14 -1.63
CA GLU A 542 19.66 27.74 -1.68
C GLU A 542 20.09 27.45 -3.12
N ALA A 543 19.27 26.70 -3.88
CA ALA A 543 19.55 26.36 -5.26
C ALA A 543 19.56 27.55 -6.22
N VAL A 544 18.76 28.58 -5.96
CA VAL A 544 18.69 29.79 -6.82
C VAL A 544 19.73 30.84 -6.43
N TYR A 545 19.80 31.19 -5.14
CA TYR A 545 20.53 32.38 -4.71
C TYR A 545 21.93 32.10 -4.16
N GLN A 546 22.21 30.85 -3.75
CA GLN A 546 23.57 30.49 -3.26
C GLN A 546 24.35 29.72 -4.32
N ASP A 547 23.80 28.64 -4.83
CA ASP A 547 24.54 27.74 -5.74
C ASP A 547 24.28 28.02 -7.23
N HIS A 548 23.29 28.86 -7.56
CA HIS A 548 22.89 29.21 -8.95
C HIS A 548 22.58 27.97 -9.82
N VAL A 549 22.07 26.91 -9.23
CA VAL A 549 21.69 25.66 -9.90
C VAL A 549 20.32 25.79 -10.58
N LEU A 550 19.45 26.60 -10.00
CA LEU A 550 18.13 26.95 -10.51
C LEU A 550 18.08 28.45 -10.82
N VAL A 551 17.10 28.83 -11.63
CA VAL A 551 16.80 30.23 -11.94
C VAL A 551 15.57 30.68 -11.14
N PRO A 552 15.47 31.97 -10.76
CA PRO A 552 14.28 32.49 -10.15
C PRO A 552 13.11 32.45 -11.13
N TYR A 553 11.90 32.24 -10.62
CA TYR A 553 10.67 32.38 -11.42
C TYR A 553 10.07 33.76 -11.25
N HIS A 554 9.35 34.22 -12.26
CA HIS A 554 8.50 35.40 -12.21
C HIS A 554 7.04 34.96 -12.01
N LEU A 555 6.41 35.42 -10.95
CA LEU A 555 4.97 35.25 -10.74
C LEU A 555 4.26 36.50 -11.29
N ILE A 556 3.32 36.29 -12.18
CA ILE A 556 2.40 37.30 -12.68
C ILE A 556 0.99 36.85 -12.26
N GLU A 557 0.33 37.64 -11.44
CA GLU A 557 -1.04 37.39 -11.05
C GLU A 557 -1.96 38.31 -11.89
N THR A 558 -2.88 37.67 -12.61
CA THR A 558 -3.91 38.37 -13.37
C THR A 558 -5.26 37.97 -12.81
N SER A 559 -6.04 38.93 -12.33
CA SER A 559 -7.41 38.70 -11.88
C SER A 559 -8.41 39.45 -12.79
N THR A 560 -9.62 38.96 -12.81
CA THR A 560 -10.76 39.64 -13.47
C THR A 560 -11.84 39.88 -12.44
N LYS A 561 -12.74 40.83 -12.68
CA LYS A 561 -13.86 41.10 -11.77
C LYS A 561 -14.68 39.84 -11.47
N ILE A 562 -14.78 38.93 -12.45
CA ILE A 562 -15.51 37.66 -12.32
C ILE A 562 -14.77 36.71 -11.40
N THR A 563 -13.42 36.64 -11.50
CA THR A 563 -12.62 35.79 -10.60
C THR A 563 -12.55 36.34 -9.19
N ASP A 564 -12.78 37.63 -8.98
CA ASP A 564 -12.74 38.28 -7.68
C ASP A 564 -14.14 38.34 -7.03
N ASP A 565 -15.18 38.67 -7.79
CA ASP A 565 -16.52 38.95 -7.28
C ASP A 565 -17.52 37.79 -7.49
N GLY A 566 -17.20 36.81 -8.36
CA GLY A 566 -18.11 35.75 -8.74
C GLY A 566 -19.01 36.13 -9.94
N LEU A 567 -19.95 35.25 -10.30
CA LEU A 567 -20.92 35.43 -11.38
C LEU A 567 -22.31 35.69 -10.81
N THR A 568 -22.99 36.71 -11.41
CA THR A 568 -24.38 37.00 -11.13
C THR A 568 -25.20 36.78 -12.41
N TYR A 569 -26.30 36.03 -12.35
CA TYR A 569 -27.12 35.63 -13.49
C TYR A 569 -27.50 36.78 -14.42
N GLU A 570 -27.87 37.93 -13.87
CA GLU A 570 -28.25 39.11 -14.66
C GLU A 570 -27.13 39.68 -15.53
N LYS A 571 -25.87 39.38 -15.25
CA LYS A 571 -24.69 39.88 -15.95
C LYS A 571 -24.16 38.95 -17.02
N LEU A 572 -24.78 37.79 -17.22
CA LEU A 572 -24.39 36.78 -18.17
C LEU A 572 -24.97 37.10 -19.58
N ASP A 573 -24.22 36.70 -20.64
CA ASP A 573 -24.75 36.72 -22.01
C ASP A 573 -25.72 35.55 -22.25
N GLU A 574 -26.35 35.47 -23.46
CA GLU A 574 -27.35 34.43 -23.75
C GLU A 574 -26.77 33.01 -23.68
N GLU A 575 -25.54 32.80 -24.18
CA GLU A 575 -24.88 31.50 -24.23
C GLU A 575 -24.44 31.06 -22.82
N GLU A 576 -23.97 31.99 -22.00
CA GLU A 576 -23.62 31.77 -20.61
C GLU A 576 -24.85 31.52 -19.72
N ARG A 577 -26.01 32.15 -20.02
CA ARG A 577 -27.26 31.89 -19.31
C ARG A 577 -27.81 30.51 -19.59
N GLU A 578 -27.74 30.04 -20.83
CA GLU A 578 -28.13 28.67 -21.19
C GLU A 578 -27.31 27.64 -20.45
N GLN A 579 -25.97 27.84 -20.37
CA GLN A 579 -25.09 26.98 -19.56
C GLN A 579 -25.37 27.08 -18.08
N TYR A 580 -25.69 28.27 -17.59
CA TYR A 580 -26.04 28.51 -16.18
C TYR A 580 -27.34 27.80 -15.80
N GLU A 581 -28.36 27.88 -16.66
CA GLU A 581 -29.66 27.23 -16.44
C GLU A 581 -29.53 25.69 -16.47
N ASP A 582 -28.75 25.15 -17.40
CA ASP A 582 -28.52 23.71 -17.52
C ASP A 582 -27.81 23.09 -16.32
N GLU A 583 -26.87 23.81 -15.67
CA GLU A 583 -26.02 23.30 -14.61
C GLU A 583 -26.55 23.66 -13.19
N PHE A 584 -27.35 24.73 -13.04
CA PHE A 584 -27.74 25.29 -11.74
C PHE A 584 -29.26 25.49 -11.56
N CYS A 585 -30.07 24.96 -12.47
CA CYS A 585 -31.50 24.91 -12.27
C CYS A 585 -31.81 23.70 -11.37
N GLU A 586 -31.94 23.92 -10.08
CA GLU A 586 -32.46 22.93 -9.12
C GLU A 586 -33.98 23.05 -9.01
N ASP A 587 -34.66 22.05 -8.46
CA ASP A 587 -36.12 22.02 -8.26
C ASP A 587 -36.69 23.23 -7.45
N ASP A 588 -35.82 23.99 -6.79
CA ASP A 588 -36.14 25.16 -5.97
C ASP A 588 -35.91 26.53 -6.65
N GLY A 589 -35.44 26.57 -7.91
CA GLY A 589 -35.22 27.79 -8.69
C GLY A 589 -33.76 28.13 -9.06
N LEU A 590 -33.56 29.20 -9.85
CA LEU A 590 -32.24 29.66 -10.27
C LEU A 590 -31.45 30.26 -9.12
N VAL A 591 -30.19 29.89 -9.02
CA VAL A 591 -29.23 30.47 -8.03
C VAL A 591 -28.76 31.84 -8.57
N ASP A 592 -29.06 32.95 -7.91
CA ASP A 592 -28.74 34.31 -8.39
C ASP A 592 -27.24 34.63 -8.45
N HIS A 593 -26.41 33.94 -7.68
CA HIS A 593 -24.97 34.24 -7.57
C HIS A 593 -24.13 33.00 -7.36
N ILE A 594 -23.05 32.84 -8.15
CA ILE A 594 -22.04 31.81 -8.01
C ILE A 594 -20.76 32.44 -7.46
N PRO A 595 -20.27 31.94 -6.30
CA PRO A 595 -19.04 32.42 -5.72
C PRO A 595 -17.80 32.06 -6.58
N PRO A 596 -16.70 32.82 -6.48
CA PRO A 596 -15.49 32.66 -7.28
C PRO A 596 -14.94 31.23 -7.34
N GLU A 597 -15.03 30.48 -6.24
CA GLU A 597 -14.49 29.10 -6.14
C GLU A 597 -15.22 28.09 -7.04
N LYS A 598 -16.46 28.39 -7.45
CA LYS A 598 -17.25 27.53 -8.34
C LYS A 598 -17.10 27.87 -9.82
N ILE A 599 -16.49 29.01 -10.14
CA ILE A 599 -16.23 29.43 -11.53
C ILE A 599 -15.19 28.48 -12.16
N ASN A 600 -15.33 28.19 -13.45
CA ASN A 600 -14.51 27.23 -14.20
C ASN A 600 -14.61 25.76 -13.74
N THR A 601 -15.43 25.49 -12.72
CA THR A 601 -15.77 24.11 -12.34
C THR A 601 -16.95 23.62 -13.18
N TYR A 602 -17.95 24.46 -13.35
CA TYR A 602 -19.22 24.16 -14.04
C TYR A 602 -19.48 25.11 -15.22
N ILE A 603 -19.20 26.41 -15.07
CA ILE A 603 -19.36 27.43 -16.12
C ILE A 603 -17.99 27.96 -16.54
N PHE A 604 -17.76 28.01 -17.84
CA PHE A 604 -16.54 28.56 -18.43
C PHE A 604 -16.85 29.94 -19.01
N ASN A 605 -16.55 30.99 -18.24
CA ASN A 605 -16.78 32.33 -18.71
C ASN A 605 -15.87 32.65 -19.91
N ARG A 606 -16.49 32.97 -21.05
CA ARG A 606 -15.83 33.26 -22.32
C ARG A 606 -14.83 34.39 -22.20
N ASP A 607 -15.25 35.49 -21.61
CA ASP A 607 -14.42 36.70 -21.54
C ASP A 607 -13.21 36.49 -20.65
N THR A 608 -13.37 35.77 -19.56
CA THR A 608 -12.25 35.41 -18.67
C THR A 608 -11.21 34.54 -19.39
N VAL A 609 -11.65 33.51 -20.13
CA VAL A 609 -10.74 32.63 -20.88
C VAL A 609 -10.07 33.40 -22.03
N ASP A 610 -10.79 34.24 -22.75
CA ASP A 610 -10.25 35.06 -23.83
C ASP A 610 -9.21 36.07 -23.32
N ILE A 611 -9.45 36.71 -22.17
CA ILE A 611 -8.51 37.64 -21.54
C ILE A 611 -7.24 36.87 -21.12
N MET A 612 -7.38 35.72 -20.46
CA MET A 612 -6.23 34.92 -20.02
C MET A 612 -5.37 34.42 -21.19
N ILE A 613 -6.01 33.96 -22.28
CA ILE A 613 -5.30 33.54 -23.52
C ILE A 613 -4.59 34.74 -24.16
N SER A 614 -5.29 35.89 -24.27
CA SER A 614 -4.72 37.09 -24.85
C SER A 614 -3.56 37.66 -24.04
N ASP A 615 -3.68 37.68 -22.73
CA ASP A 615 -2.61 38.08 -21.80
C ASP A 615 -1.37 37.21 -21.96
N LEU A 616 -1.56 35.87 -21.96
CA LEU A 616 -0.48 34.91 -22.22
C LEU A 616 0.19 35.18 -23.59
N MET A 617 -0.59 35.38 -24.64
CA MET A 617 -0.04 35.56 -25.99
C MET A 617 0.67 36.90 -26.14
N ASN A 618 0.28 37.93 -25.38
CA ASN A 618 0.90 39.27 -25.46
C ASN A 618 2.12 39.39 -24.52
N HIS A 619 2.00 38.92 -23.27
CA HIS A 619 2.99 39.14 -22.20
C HIS A 619 3.82 37.92 -21.87
N GLY A 620 3.44 36.70 -22.32
CA GLY A 620 4.20 35.49 -22.13
C GLY A 620 5.61 35.58 -22.70
N ILE A 621 6.55 34.85 -22.10
CA ILE A 621 7.95 34.78 -22.54
C ILE A 621 8.00 34.30 -24.00
N LYS A 622 8.61 35.11 -24.86
CA LYS A 622 8.71 34.82 -26.31
C LYS A 622 9.87 33.86 -26.59
N HIS A 623 9.69 33.02 -27.61
CA HIS A 623 10.78 32.22 -28.17
C HIS A 623 11.90 33.12 -28.68
N LYS A 624 13.12 32.60 -28.85
CA LYS A 624 14.31 33.35 -29.32
C LYS A 624 14.10 34.18 -30.58
N ASN A 625 13.17 33.76 -31.45
CA ASN A 625 12.83 34.49 -32.70
C ASN A 625 11.80 35.61 -32.46
N GLY A 626 11.27 35.81 -31.26
CA GLY A 626 10.31 36.88 -30.93
C GLY A 626 8.89 36.72 -31.48
N ASN A 627 8.65 35.74 -32.34
CA ASN A 627 7.38 35.63 -33.09
C ASN A 627 6.29 34.84 -32.35
N HIS A 628 6.65 33.98 -31.42
CA HIS A 628 5.72 33.11 -30.72
C HIS A 628 6.03 33.07 -29.21
N VAL A 629 5.00 32.79 -28.42
CA VAL A 629 5.14 32.46 -27.02
C VAL A 629 6.00 31.19 -26.91
N GLY A 630 6.91 31.14 -25.95
CA GLY A 630 7.72 29.96 -25.65
C GLY A 630 6.88 28.77 -25.21
N LYS A 631 7.51 27.62 -24.99
CA LYS A 631 6.81 26.44 -24.52
C LYS A 631 6.04 26.72 -23.23
N THR A 632 4.73 26.53 -23.28
CA THR A 632 3.80 26.89 -22.23
C THR A 632 2.91 25.70 -21.88
N ILE A 633 2.62 25.53 -20.59
CA ILE A 633 1.65 24.56 -20.09
C ILE A 633 0.51 25.32 -19.44
N ILE A 634 -0.71 25.10 -19.90
CA ILE A 634 -1.92 25.64 -19.32
C ILE A 634 -2.59 24.55 -18.49
N PHE A 635 -2.80 24.79 -17.22
CA PHE A 635 -3.53 23.91 -16.32
C PHE A 635 -4.99 24.31 -16.28
N ALA A 636 -5.86 23.42 -16.74
CA ALA A 636 -7.30 23.62 -16.71
C ALA A 636 -7.92 22.93 -15.47
N GLN A 637 -9.06 23.43 -15.01
CA GLN A 637 -9.79 22.91 -13.86
C GLN A 637 -10.25 21.45 -14.07
N ASN A 638 -10.73 21.14 -15.26
CA ASN A 638 -11.16 19.79 -15.66
C ASN A 638 -11.00 19.59 -17.18
N LYS A 639 -11.33 18.37 -17.67
CA LYS A 639 -11.24 18.04 -19.12
C LYS A 639 -12.10 18.96 -20.01
N ARG A 640 -13.29 19.34 -19.55
CA ARG A 640 -14.24 20.19 -20.24
C ARG A 640 -13.64 21.60 -20.41
N HIS A 641 -13.10 22.15 -19.32
CA HIS A 641 -12.38 23.42 -19.35
C HIS A 641 -11.17 23.39 -20.29
N ALA A 642 -10.39 22.30 -20.28
CA ALA A 642 -9.25 22.16 -21.20
C ALA A 642 -9.65 22.16 -22.67
N LYS A 643 -10.75 21.50 -23.04
CA LYS A 643 -11.32 21.52 -24.40
C LYS A 643 -11.81 22.92 -24.76
N TYR A 644 -12.52 23.57 -23.85
CA TYR A 644 -13.02 24.94 -24.07
C TYR A 644 -11.88 25.96 -24.30
N ILE A 645 -10.79 25.86 -23.54
CA ILE A 645 -9.59 26.70 -23.76
C ILE A 645 -9.04 26.54 -25.19
N ILE A 646 -8.99 25.29 -25.70
CA ILE A 646 -8.53 25.07 -27.10
C ILE A 646 -9.48 25.66 -28.11
N GLU A 647 -10.78 25.46 -27.95
CA GLU A 647 -11.81 26.02 -28.82
C GLU A 647 -11.72 27.57 -28.87
N ARG A 648 -11.57 28.21 -27.70
CA ARG A 648 -11.36 29.65 -27.62
C ARG A 648 -10.04 30.09 -28.26
N PHE A 649 -8.95 29.34 -28.02
CA PHE A 649 -7.66 29.64 -28.64
C PHE A 649 -7.74 29.61 -30.18
N ASP A 650 -8.37 28.61 -30.74
CA ASP A 650 -8.52 28.48 -32.22
C ASP A 650 -9.40 29.56 -32.81
N VAL A 651 -10.40 30.06 -32.08
CA VAL A 651 -11.22 31.20 -32.48
C VAL A 651 -10.42 32.51 -32.44
N LEU A 652 -9.64 32.76 -31.37
CA LEU A 652 -8.85 33.98 -31.22
C LEU A 652 -7.63 34.03 -32.14
N TYR A 653 -7.03 32.87 -32.42
CA TYR A 653 -5.79 32.75 -33.19
C TYR A 653 -5.91 31.75 -34.36
N PRO A 654 -6.84 31.99 -35.32
CA PRO A 654 -7.11 31.05 -36.43
C PRO A 654 -5.93 30.81 -37.36
N GLN A 655 -4.91 31.68 -37.34
CA GLN A 655 -3.68 31.53 -38.12
C GLN A 655 -2.89 30.29 -37.78
N TYR A 656 -3.05 29.74 -36.58
CA TYR A 656 -2.35 28.52 -36.12
C TYR A 656 -3.06 27.22 -36.51
N LYS A 657 -4.28 27.28 -37.05
CA LYS A 657 -5.04 26.13 -37.60
C LYS A 657 -5.10 24.90 -36.70
N GLY A 658 -5.27 25.07 -35.36
CA GLY A 658 -5.32 23.97 -34.39
C GLY A 658 -4.00 23.25 -34.13
N ALA A 659 -2.86 23.75 -34.65
CA ALA A 659 -1.57 23.09 -34.53
C ALA A 659 -0.75 23.55 -33.30
N PHE A 660 -1.01 24.77 -32.81
CA PHE A 660 -0.20 25.42 -31.77
C PHE A 660 -0.62 25.02 -30.35
N CYS A 661 -1.91 25.03 -30.05
CA CYS A 661 -2.46 24.61 -28.77
C CYS A 661 -2.97 23.17 -28.86
N LYS A 662 -2.52 22.29 -27.98
CA LYS A 662 -2.83 20.85 -28.02
C LYS A 662 -3.31 20.33 -26.68
N LEU A 663 -4.30 19.44 -26.72
CA LEU A 663 -4.89 18.80 -25.55
C LEU A 663 -3.99 17.67 -25.04
N VAL A 664 -3.74 17.69 -23.72
CA VAL A 664 -3.06 16.61 -23.01
C VAL A 664 -3.89 16.26 -21.77
N VAL A 665 -4.88 15.38 -21.94
CA VAL A 665 -5.76 14.89 -20.87
C VAL A 665 -5.87 13.37 -20.95
N CYS A 666 -6.24 12.74 -19.81
CA CYS A 666 -6.49 11.31 -19.79
C CYS A 666 -7.58 10.92 -20.80
N ASP A 667 -7.46 9.72 -21.37
CA ASP A 667 -8.42 9.11 -22.31
C ASP A 667 -8.50 9.78 -23.71
N GLU A 668 -7.62 10.73 -24.02
CA GLU A 668 -7.50 11.24 -25.39
C GLU A 668 -6.45 10.44 -26.17
N PRO A 669 -6.79 9.95 -27.39
CA PRO A 669 -5.93 9.02 -28.14
C PRO A 669 -4.54 9.56 -28.48
N TYR A 670 -4.37 10.87 -28.56
CA TYR A 670 -3.12 11.53 -28.95
C TYR A 670 -2.38 12.21 -27.79
N ALA A 671 -2.85 12.08 -26.54
CA ALA A 671 -2.28 12.79 -25.39
C ALA A 671 -0.79 12.45 -25.16
N GLU A 672 -0.42 11.18 -25.23
CA GLU A 672 0.99 10.76 -25.09
C GLU A 672 1.87 11.31 -26.21
N LYS A 673 1.39 11.24 -27.45
CA LYS A 673 2.12 11.78 -28.60
C LYS A 673 2.31 13.29 -28.49
N ASN A 674 1.26 14.03 -28.13
CA ASN A 674 1.33 15.48 -27.92
C ASN A 674 2.32 15.84 -26.80
N LEU A 675 2.37 15.07 -25.73
CA LEU A 675 3.32 15.25 -24.64
C LEU A 675 4.77 14.96 -25.08
N GLU A 676 4.99 13.91 -25.87
CA GLU A 676 6.32 13.58 -26.42
C GLU A 676 6.79 14.66 -27.40
N ASP A 677 5.89 15.15 -28.26
CA ASP A 677 6.22 16.24 -29.18
C ASP A 677 6.56 17.53 -28.43
N PHE A 678 5.85 17.83 -27.33
CA PHE A 678 6.14 18.99 -26.47
C PHE A 678 7.51 18.91 -25.79
N LYS A 679 8.00 17.71 -25.48
CA LYS A 679 9.31 17.50 -24.85
C LYS A 679 10.50 17.67 -25.81
N LYS A 680 10.28 17.58 -27.13
CA LYS A 680 11.37 17.72 -28.11
C LYS A 680 12.00 19.11 -28.01
N PRO A 681 13.33 19.25 -28.20
CA PRO A 681 13.95 20.57 -28.31
C PRO A 681 13.28 21.38 -29.44
N ASP A 682 13.24 22.69 -29.26
CA ASP A 682 12.74 23.62 -30.32
C ASP A 682 13.66 23.64 -31.52
#